data_9444ca766b3f8953954f2880f3bc38e0
#
_entry.id   9444ca766b3f8953954f2880f3bc38e0
#
_cell.length_a   1.000
_cell.length_b   1.000
_cell.length_c   1.000
_cell.angle_alpha   90.00
_cell.angle_beta   90.00
_cell.angle_gamma   90.00
#
_symmetry.space_group_name_H-M   'P 1'
#
loop_
_entity.id
_entity.type
_entity.pdbx_description
1 polymer ?
#
loop_
_entity_poly.entity_id
_entity_poly.type
_entity_poly.pdbx_seq_one_letter_code
_entity_poly.pdbx_strand_id
1 'polypeptide(L)'
;MLVNINKTKYTVCEDEFTVVPHAEYNNLIILKNVGYFERISSLLSELIFNNIENLVVVSPNHGGFLPIECSKHFKNVFLYLTEQKHYLNISNNILNLNIENVHISEDIYTLNNCVIYSQTGFDIDLDFVKNYEPILLMPFNIEILNLKNYKNIYKLSDSGLHLYIPDKHYNVFIDNFKYFIDNSNLNYDNLINLCIMVKNGGAQFENMLIKNLNIIDRWTILDTGSTDETLEIINRVLVGKKKGNLYQEPFLNFKDSRNRCLDLAGTNCKFTCMLDDTYIIEDELRDFLNIVRGDQFSDSFSLYIKSHDSEYVSNRIVKTDRKLRYIYKIHESITSENNVNVIVPMHKSRIMDFRCDYMEERTMTRKNYDLQLLFEELVENPNVPRHLYYIAQTYNVMGKFDLAYEYYLKRINHPEEGFLQEKIDACFEAARKANFELNKPWEVCEELYLRAYNMDKTRPDSLYFLGIHYKLENNNVKAFEYFKQAFIIGYPLHAQYSLKPTLSFHFLPIFLVDYCYLFNDFILGEKVTTLFLQNNKPDADQYNVIVSWHNIFVNLNKMKPLSLYPLRYHKPYFCFVADGGFSEWTGRDILTKGVGGSETYIIEMAKYIQQANKFQVVVFCKCSNIDVFEGVIYYPLQKYFEFVCDNYIHTCVVSRFSEYLPVAFKSHVENVYMVLHDLTPSGVVVPIDPKLKQVFCLTEWHVEYMSNIFPALKHLLVPFYYGIDFDKFNTNQHIQKIPYKFIYSSFPNRGLLQLLQMWSKIYKREPRATLHIYSDVDGEWVNRVEGPQMILIKELLNSLKGMNIFYHGWVSKQELSVAWLTSDIWFYPCTFMETFCLTSLEAACTHTLAVCSDLAALKNTVGYRGILIDGDPTLESWQDNAINVLFNTLSNLQLKNHLLSSNYLWAKNMSWKNQANLLLSKYI
;
A
#
# COMPACT_ATOMS: atom_id res chain seq x y z
N MET A 1 0.28 -1.79 39.99
CA MET A 1 1.63 -1.29 40.32
C MET A 1 1.52 0.14 40.82
N LEU A 2 2.37 0.56 41.77
CA LEU A 2 2.40 1.93 42.31
C LEU A 2 3.49 2.74 41.63
N VAL A 3 3.13 3.83 40.99
CA VAL A 3 4.05 4.71 40.26
C VAL A 3 4.09 6.07 40.94
N ASN A 4 5.28 6.64 41.08
CA ASN A 4 5.48 7.93 41.70
C ASN A 4 5.69 9.02 40.63
N ILE A 5 4.75 9.96 40.54
CA ILE A 5 4.81 11.08 39.61
C ILE A 5 4.68 12.37 40.44
N ASN A 6 5.65 13.27 40.35
CA ASN A 6 5.66 14.54 41.10
C ASN A 6 5.35 14.38 42.59
N LYS A 7 5.95 13.39 43.28
CA LYS A 7 5.68 13.00 44.66
C LYS A 7 4.27 12.43 44.93
N THR A 8 3.44 12.29 43.96
CA THR A 8 2.11 11.68 44.07
C THR A 8 2.17 10.22 43.61
N LYS A 9 1.55 9.31 44.40
CA LYS A 9 1.54 7.89 44.12
C LYS A 9 0.28 7.52 43.39
N TYR A 10 0.41 6.93 42.18
CA TYR A 10 -0.69 6.43 41.36
C TYR A 10 -0.68 4.91 41.30
N THR A 11 -1.87 4.32 41.29
CA THR A 11 -2.04 2.90 40.99
C THR A 11 -2.33 2.75 39.47
N VAL A 12 -1.58 1.89 38.82
CA VAL A 12 -1.70 1.63 37.36
C VAL A 12 -1.89 0.14 37.11
N CYS A 13 -2.60 -0.19 36.03
CA CYS A 13 -2.86 -1.57 35.64
C CYS A 13 -1.57 -2.24 35.13
N GLU A 14 -1.38 -3.53 35.43
CA GLU A 14 -0.21 -4.26 34.92
C GLU A 14 -0.23 -4.41 33.41
N ASP A 15 -1.43 -4.45 32.79
CA ASP A 15 -1.58 -4.50 31.33
C ASP A 15 -1.16 -3.21 30.63
N GLU A 16 -1.20 -2.07 31.32
CA GLU A 16 -0.62 -0.80 30.82
C GLU A 16 0.90 -0.82 30.78
N PHE A 17 1.52 -1.79 31.48
CA PHE A 17 2.97 -1.96 31.55
C PHE A 17 3.50 -3.13 30.71
N THR A 18 2.71 -4.15 30.37
CA THR A 18 3.14 -5.28 29.54
C THR A 18 3.26 -4.93 28.07
N VAL A 19 2.51 -3.95 27.65
CA VAL A 19 2.74 -3.28 26.34
C VAL A 19 3.92 -2.31 26.45
N VAL A 20 4.55 -2.19 27.64
CA VAL A 20 5.29 -1.02 28.05
C VAL A 20 6.48 -1.29 28.93
N PRO A 21 7.60 -1.67 28.30
CA PRO A 21 8.80 -0.98 28.72
C PRO A 21 8.64 0.56 28.57
N HIS A 22 7.54 1.05 28.11
CA HIS A 22 7.07 2.41 28.02
C HIS A 22 6.78 3.09 29.37
N ALA A 23 6.54 2.37 30.43
CA ALA A 23 6.14 3.00 31.68
C ALA A 23 7.17 3.97 32.24
N GLU A 24 8.43 3.65 32.15
CA GLU A 24 9.48 4.58 32.61
C GLU A 24 9.65 5.77 31.65
N TYR A 25 9.53 5.54 30.37
CA TYR A 25 9.64 6.61 29.37
C TYR A 25 8.37 7.47 29.28
N ASN A 26 7.20 6.87 29.34
CA ASN A 26 5.93 7.60 29.43
C ASN A 26 5.80 8.37 30.75
N ASN A 27 6.34 7.84 31.83
CA ASN A 27 6.45 8.60 33.09
C ASN A 27 7.38 9.80 32.94
N LEU A 28 8.47 9.71 32.18
CA LEU A 28 9.34 10.84 31.85
C LEU A 28 8.65 11.84 30.91
N ILE A 29 7.89 11.37 29.93
CA ILE A 29 7.09 12.22 29.04
C ILE A 29 5.96 12.87 29.84
N ILE A 30 5.26 12.16 30.70
CA ILE A 30 4.23 12.69 31.58
C ILE A 30 4.82 13.72 32.54
N LEU A 31 6.00 13.49 33.11
CA LEU A 31 6.71 14.47 33.94
C LEU A 31 7.10 15.74 33.18
N LYS A 32 7.55 15.61 31.92
CA LYS A 32 7.78 16.79 31.05
C LYS A 32 6.46 17.49 30.68
N ASN A 33 5.41 16.73 30.45
CA ASN A 33 4.11 17.25 30.04
C ASN A 33 3.28 17.79 31.20
N VAL A 34 3.55 17.38 32.45
CA VAL A 34 2.82 17.91 33.64
C VAL A 34 2.92 19.40 33.75
N GLY A 35 4.12 19.97 33.67
CA GLY A 35 4.28 21.42 33.68
C GLY A 35 3.63 22.11 32.48
N TYR A 36 3.42 21.42 31.43
CA TYR A 36 2.80 21.88 30.23
C TYR A 36 1.27 21.81 30.32
N PHE A 37 0.70 20.74 30.84
CA PHE A 37 -0.74 20.63 31.11
C PHE A 37 -1.19 21.57 32.23
N GLU A 38 -0.37 21.80 33.24
CA GLU A 38 -0.62 22.85 34.22
C GLU A 38 -0.72 24.24 33.58
N ARG A 39 0.17 24.54 32.62
CA ARG A 39 0.12 25.81 31.88
C ARG A 39 -1.09 25.90 30.96
N ILE A 40 -1.48 24.80 30.27
CA ILE A 40 -2.66 24.77 29.39
C ILE A 40 -3.92 24.87 30.23
N SER A 41 -4.03 24.10 31.28
CA SER A 41 -5.16 24.10 32.19
C SER A 41 -5.32 25.47 32.86
N SER A 42 -4.23 26.09 33.28
CA SER A 42 -4.19 27.46 33.82
C SER A 42 -4.54 28.47 32.72
N LEU A 43 -3.98 28.34 31.54
CA LEU A 43 -4.29 29.20 30.41
C LEU A 43 -5.76 29.09 29.99
N LEU A 44 -6.30 27.91 29.90
CA LEU A 44 -7.71 27.67 29.56
C LEU A 44 -8.65 28.20 30.67
N SER A 45 -8.27 28.09 31.94
CA SER A 45 -9.10 28.53 33.05
C SER A 45 -9.04 30.03 33.27
N GLU A 46 -7.87 30.68 33.17
CA GLU A 46 -7.69 32.09 33.46
C GLU A 46 -7.99 33.01 32.27
N LEU A 47 -7.66 32.57 31.04
CA LEU A 47 -7.66 33.49 29.90
C LEU A 47 -8.90 33.43 29.00
N ILE A 48 -9.52 32.26 28.88
CA ILE A 48 -10.43 32.05 27.77
C ILE A 48 -11.85 31.80 28.24
N PHE A 49 -12.01 31.15 29.36
CA PHE A 49 -13.28 30.53 29.72
C PHE A 49 -13.67 30.77 31.19
N ASN A 50 -13.66 32.03 31.61
CA ASN A 50 -14.25 32.38 32.91
C ASN A 50 -15.67 31.80 33.14
N ASN A 51 -16.29 31.23 32.08
CA ASN A 51 -17.60 30.61 32.12
C ASN A 51 -17.57 29.06 31.77
N ILE A 52 -16.39 28.46 31.49
CA ILE A 52 -16.29 27.00 31.30
C ILE A 52 -15.83 26.39 32.61
N GLU A 53 -16.76 25.74 33.28
CA GLU A 53 -16.53 25.12 34.57
C GLU A 53 -16.15 23.66 34.49
N ASN A 54 -16.38 23.03 33.31
CA ASN A 54 -16.31 21.59 33.16
C ASN A 54 -15.27 21.15 32.14
N LEU A 55 -14.43 20.19 32.52
CA LEU A 55 -13.54 19.45 31.61
C LEU A 55 -14.07 18.01 31.46
N VAL A 56 -14.19 17.53 30.24
CA VAL A 56 -14.51 16.13 29.95
C VAL A 56 -13.26 15.45 29.38
N VAL A 57 -12.85 14.36 30.02
CA VAL A 57 -11.72 13.54 29.55
C VAL A 57 -12.26 12.19 29.10
N VAL A 58 -12.05 11.88 27.81
CA VAL A 58 -12.51 10.63 27.20
C VAL A 58 -11.33 9.65 27.17
N SER A 59 -11.59 8.41 27.59
CA SER A 59 -10.61 7.31 27.64
C SER A 59 -9.28 7.68 28.31
N PRO A 60 -9.28 8.17 29.55
CA PRO A 60 -8.05 8.54 30.25
C PRO A 60 -7.19 7.29 30.51
N ASN A 61 -5.92 7.35 30.13
CA ASN A 61 -4.91 6.34 30.41
C ASN A 61 -4.09 6.74 31.65
N HIS A 62 -3.11 5.93 32.01
CA HIS A 62 -2.13 6.21 33.07
C HIS A 62 -2.71 6.54 34.45
N GLY A 63 -3.73 5.76 34.87
CA GLY A 63 -4.31 5.86 36.18
C GLY A 63 -5.04 7.18 36.46
N GLY A 64 -5.47 7.90 35.41
CA GLY A 64 -6.21 9.16 35.57
C GLY A 64 -5.34 10.35 35.93
N PHE A 65 -4.05 10.33 35.67
CA PHE A 65 -3.11 11.40 36.04
C PHE A 65 -3.54 12.77 35.51
N LEU A 66 -3.83 12.88 34.21
CA LEU A 66 -4.20 14.15 33.59
C LEU A 66 -5.49 14.75 34.16
N PRO A 67 -6.61 13.99 34.27
CA PRO A 67 -7.81 14.50 34.95
C PRO A 67 -7.56 15.01 36.35
N ILE A 68 -6.75 14.27 37.13
CA ILE A 68 -6.42 14.65 38.51
C ILE A 68 -5.63 15.96 38.56
N GLU A 69 -4.66 16.16 37.69
CA GLU A 69 -3.93 17.43 37.59
C GLU A 69 -4.83 18.58 37.12
N CYS A 70 -5.73 18.33 36.16
CA CYS A 70 -6.70 19.30 35.68
C CYS A 70 -7.75 19.68 36.75
N SER A 71 -8.02 18.82 37.76
CA SER A 71 -8.96 19.10 38.82
C SER A 71 -8.58 20.33 39.68
N LYS A 72 -7.31 20.74 39.63
CA LYS A 72 -6.80 21.94 40.28
C LYS A 72 -7.30 23.26 39.67
N HIS A 73 -7.75 23.19 38.41
CA HIS A 73 -8.06 24.34 37.59
C HIS A 73 -9.53 24.40 37.12
N PHE A 74 -10.21 23.29 37.03
CA PHE A 74 -11.61 23.18 36.61
C PHE A 74 -12.52 22.92 37.82
N LYS A 75 -13.71 23.50 37.81
CA LYS A 75 -14.69 23.28 38.88
C LYS A 75 -15.12 21.82 38.93
N ASN A 76 -15.34 21.22 37.77
CA ASN A 76 -15.64 19.79 37.63
C ASN A 76 -14.83 19.18 36.51
N VAL A 77 -14.33 17.95 36.70
CA VAL A 77 -13.68 17.12 35.70
C VAL A 77 -14.48 15.83 35.57
N PHE A 78 -15.03 15.58 34.39
CA PHE A 78 -15.81 14.39 34.10
C PHE A 78 -14.98 13.42 33.27
N LEU A 79 -14.96 12.14 33.69
CA LEU A 79 -14.24 11.08 33.03
C LEU A 79 -15.22 10.15 32.33
N TYR A 80 -15.09 10.03 31.02
CA TYR A 80 -15.79 9.03 30.24
C TYR A 80 -14.85 7.88 29.90
N LEU A 81 -15.14 6.68 30.44
CA LEU A 81 -14.30 5.51 30.31
C LEU A 81 -14.89 4.56 29.25
N THR A 82 -14.16 4.40 28.16
CA THR A 82 -14.52 3.44 27.09
C THR A 82 -14.15 1.99 27.44
N GLU A 83 -13.24 1.78 28.42
CA GLU A 83 -12.81 0.46 28.87
C GLU A 83 -12.89 0.30 30.39
N GLN A 84 -13.67 -0.68 30.83
CA GLN A 84 -13.89 -0.97 32.27
C GLN A 84 -12.62 -1.31 33.06
N LYS A 85 -11.57 -1.82 32.38
CA LYS A 85 -10.30 -2.18 33.06
C LYS A 85 -9.62 -0.98 33.74
N HIS A 86 -9.85 0.24 33.25
CA HIS A 86 -9.27 1.45 33.84
C HIS A 86 -10.04 2.00 35.02
N TYR A 87 -11.31 1.61 35.18
CA TYR A 87 -12.23 2.14 36.21
C TYR A 87 -11.66 2.01 37.62
N LEU A 88 -11.22 0.82 38.03
CA LEU A 88 -10.74 0.55 39.38
C LEU A 88 -9.47 1.34 39.74
N ASN A 89 -8.55 1.46 38.82
CA ASN A 89 -7.31 2.19 39.05
C ASN A 89 -7.52 3.69 39.16
N ILE A 90 -8.36 4.24 38.32
CA ILE A 90 -8.70 5.67 38.32
C ILE A 90 -9.53 6.00 39.55
N SER A 91 -10.55 5.21 39.87
CA SER A 91 -11.35 5.39 41.08
C SER A 91 -10.53 5.32 42.36
N ASN A 92 -9.59 4.36 42.44
CA ASN A 92 -8.68 4.24 43.59
C ASN A 92 -7.73 5.46 43.69
N ASN A 93 -7.25 6.00 42.60
CA ASN A 93 -6.41 7.19 42.62
C ASN A 93 -7.20 8.44 43.07
N ILE A 94 -8.43 8.63 42.58
CA ILE A 94 -9.31 9.71 43.01
C ILE A 94 -9.58 9.63 44.53
N LEU A 95 -9.93 8.44 45.02
CA LEU A 95 -10.18 8.23 46.44
C LEU A 95 -8.92 8.41 47.29
N ASN A 96 -7.80 7.84 46.87
CA ASN A 96 -6.53 7.92 47.63
C ASN A 96 -5.97 9.33 47.71
N LEU A 97 -6.28 10.19 46.73
CA LEU A 97 -5.84 11.58 46.69
C LEU A 97 -6.88 12.55 47.26
N ASN A 98 -8.04 12.03 47.67
CA ASN A 98 -9.13 12.81 48.23
C ASN A 98 -9.61 13.96 47.34
N ILE A 99 -9.85 13.66 46.05
CA ILE A 99 -10.24 14.63 45.03
C ILE A 99 -11.75 14.60 44.87
N GLU A 100 -12.43 15.69 45.14
CA GLU A 100 -13.91 15.78 45.16
C GLU A 100 -14.53 16.20 43.81
N ASN A 101 -13.79 16.93 42.97
CA ASN A 101 -14.30 17.51 41.75
C ASN A 101 -13.95 16.70 40.47
N VAL A 102 -13.51 15.46 40.60
CA VAL A 102 -13.33 14.53 39.50
C VAL A 102 -14.41 13.45 39.55
N HIS A 103 -15.21 13.36 38.51
CA HIS A 103 -16.39 12.47 38.47
C HIS A 103 -16.22 11.48 37.31
N ILE A 104 -16.46 10.20 37.57
CA ILE A 104 -16.54 9.20 36.49
C ILE A 104 -18.02 9.14 36.06
N SER A 105 -18.27 9.39 34.77
CA SER A 105 -19.62 9.46 34.21
C SER A 105 -19.76 8.50 33.05
N GLU A 106 -20.90 7.80 33.01
CA GLU A 106 -21.29 6.97 31.87
C GLU A 106 -22.05 7.77 30.80
N ASP A 107 -22.48 9.01 31.13
CA ASP A 107 -23.19 9.90 30.24
C ASP A 107 -22.62 11.31 30.31
N ILE A 108 -21.91 11.71 29.26
CA ILE A 108 -21.35 13.07 29.10
C ILE A 108 -22.24 13.98 28.23
N TYR A 109 -23.32 13.43 27.67
CA TYR A 109 -24.14 14.09 26.65
C TYR A 109 -25.06 15.19 27.18
N THR A 110 -25.05 15.40 28.46
CA THR A 110 -25.85 16.46 29.12
C THR A 110 -25.05 17.71 29.47
N LEU A 111 -23.75 17.74 29.24
CA LEU A 111 -22.86 18.79 29.67
C LEU A 111 -22.69 19.89 28.59
N ASN A 112 -23.27 21.04 28.84
CA ASN A 112 -23.04 22.25 28.04
C ASN A 112 -21.76 22.98 28.46
N ASN A 113 -21.14 23.71 27.54
CA ASN A 113 -19.93 24.52 27.80
C ASN A 113 -18.78 23.71 28.44
N CYS A 114 -18.30 22.69 27.75
CA CYS A 114 -17.20 21.87 28.22
C CYS A 114 -16.01 21.85 27.23
N VAL A 115 -14.83 21.55 27.77
CA VAL A 115 -13.65 21.16 27.00
C VAL A 115 -13.58 19.62 27.00
N ILE A 116 -13.48 19.02 25.84
CA ILE A 116 -13.28 17.59 25.69
C ILE A 116 -11.81 17.32 25.35
N TYR A 117 -11.16 16.53 26.17
CA TYR A 117 -9.87 15.93 25.86
C TYR A 117 -10.04 14.46 25.53
N SER A 118 -9.57 14.03 24.36
CA SER A 118 -9.47 12.61 24.02
C SER A 118 -8.03 12.27 23.63
N GLN A 119 -7.51 11.22 24.21
CA GLN A 119 -6.15 10.74 23.94
C GLN A 119 -6.08 9.92 22.64
N THR A 120 -7.15 9.21 22.31
CA THR A 120 -7.21 8.35 21.12
C THR A 120 -7.97 8.98 19.96
N GLY A 121 -8.89 9.89 20.25
CA GLY A 121 -9.72 10.64 19.31
C GLY A 121 -10.77 9.83 18.55
N PHE A 122 -10.80 8.51 18.69
CA PHE A 122 -11.76 7.64 17.99
C PHE A 122 -13.06 7.40 18.79
N ASP A 123 -13.05 7.75 20.07
CA ASP A 123 -14.13 7.44 21.01
C ASP A 123 -15.08 8.63 21.24
N ILE A 124 -15.02 9.66 20.41
CA ILE A 124 -15.87 10.83 20.54
C ILE A 124 -17.13 10.68 19.70
N ASP A 125 -18.30 10.82 20.32
CA ASP A 125 -19.56 10.87 19.60
C ASP A 125 -19.64 12.13 18.73
N LEU A 126 -19.62 11.93 17.42
CA LEU A 126 -19.65 13.01 16.42
C LEU A 126 -20.97 13.78 16.43
N ASP A 127 -22.07 13.16 16.78
CA ASP A 127 -23.38 13.82 16.82
C ASP A 127 -23.47 14.73 18.06
N PHE A 128 -22.88 14.32 19.18
CA PHE A 128 -22.71 15.19 20.34
C PHE A 128 -21.85 16.42 19.99
N VAL A 129 -20.68 16.20 19.34
CA VAL A 129 -19.79 17.29 18.95
C VAL A 129 -20.47 18.28 18.01
N LYS A 130 -21.26 17.80 17.05
CA LYS A 130 -22.01 18.66 16.11
C LYS A 130 -23.14 19.46 16.78
N ASN A 131 -23.79 18.87 17.79
CA ASN A 131 -24.96 19.46 18.43
C ASN A 131 -24.57 20.46 19.54
N TYR A 132 -23.52 20.18 20.29
CA TYR A 132 -23.12 20.98 21.46
C TYR A 132 -21.87 21.82 21.23
N GLU A 133 -21.10 21.53 20.18
CA GLU A 133 -19.90 22.25 19.79
C GLU A 133 -18.95 22.52 20.98
N PRO A 134 -18.45 21.49 21.68
CA PRO A 134 -17.48 21.66 22.76
C PRO A 134 -16.12 22.08 22.22
N ILE A 135 -15.25 22.60 23.08
CA ILE A 135 -13.83 22.76 22.71
C ILE A 135 -13.15 21.40 22.75
N LEU A 136 -12.37 21.08 21.71
CA LEU A 136 -11.73 19.78 21.60
C LEU A 136 -10.21 19.92 21.77
N LEU A 137 -9.62 19.05 22.57
CA LEU A 137 -8.18 18.89 22.72
C LEU A 137 -7.81 17.46 22.32
N MET A 138 -7.18 17.28 21.16
CA MET A 138 -7.02 15.99 20.52
C MET A 138 -5.62 15.77 19.98
N PRO A 139 -5.13 14.51 19.92
CA PRO A 139 -3.78 14.20 19.45
C PRO A 139 -3.62 14.25 17.92
N PHE A 140 -4.68 14.51 17.13
CA PHE A 140 -4.61 14.48 15.66
C PHE A 140 -5.56 15.49 15.00
N ASN A 141 -5.45 15.54 13.66
CA ASN A 141 -6.19 16.51 12.85
C ASN A 141 -7.67 16.13 12.71
N ILE A 142 -8.54 17.09 13.01
CA ILE A 142 -10.02 16.98 12.90
C ILE A 142 -10.53 16.89 11.44
N GLU A 143 -9.72 17.15 10.42
CA GLU A 143 -10.16 17.04 9.02
C GLU A 143 -10.79 15.68 8.68
N ILE A 144 -10.38 14.62 9.40
CA ILE A 144 -10.98 13.29 9.33
C ILE A 144 -12.46 13.30 9.78
N LEU A 145 -12.85 14.21 10.65
CA LEU A 145 -14.19 14.27 11.23
C LEU A 145 -15.16 15.20 10.48
N ASN A 146 -14.69 15.89 9.45
CA ASN A 146 -15.48 16.79 8.59
C ASN A 146 -16.35 17.82 9.37
N LEU A 147 -15.80 18.35 10.46
CA LEU A 147 -16.45 19.34 11.33
C LEU A 147 -16.24 20.76 10.79
N LYS A 148 -17.18 21.25 10.01
CA LYS A 148 -17.09 22.56 9.31
C LYS A 148 -17.03 23.79 10.24
N ASN A 149 -17.48 23.66 11.48
CA ASN A 149 -17.63 24.76 12.43
C ASN A 149 -16.45 24.88 13.41
N TYR A 150 -15.37 24.16 13.18
CA TYR A 150 -14.19 24.19 14.04
C TYR A 150 -13.00 24.78 13.34
N LYS A 151 -12.25 25.62 14.02
CA LYS A 151 -10.95 26.13 13.56
C LYS A 151 -9.82 25.54 14.41
N ASN A 152 -8.81 25.01 13.73
CA ASN A 152 -7.59 24.62 14.42
C ASN A 152 -6.79 25.87 14.75
N ILE A 153 -6.59 26.12 16.03
CA ILE A 153 -5.93 27.34 16.49
C ILE A 153 -4.51 27.05 16.95
N TYR A 154 -4.23 25.85 17.45
CA TYR A 154 -2.98 25.64 18.12
C TYR A 154 -2.54 24.17 18.15
N LYS A 155 -1.30 23.87 17.76
CA LYS A 155 -0.64 22.60 18.06
C LYS A 155 0.32 22.76 19.22
N LEU A 156 0.15 21.98 20.25
CA LEU A 156 0.96 22.01 21.44
C LEU A 156 2.23 21.19 21.22
N SER A 157 3.38 21.85 21.09
CA SER A 157 4.62 21.35 20.49
C SER A 157 5.17 20.02 21.03
N ASP A 158 5.01 19.76 22.32
CA ASP A 158 5.64 18.61 22.95
C ASP A 158 4.70 17.41 23.18
N SER A 159 3.39 17.61 23.03
CA SER A 159 2.37 16.60 23.31
C SER A 159 1.73 15.99 22.07
N GLY A 160 1.96 16.58 20.90
CA GLY A 160 1.24 16.21 19.67
C GLY A 160 -0.26 16.58 19.66
N LEU A 161 -0.75 17.29 20.69
CA LEU A 161 -2.15 17.66 20.82
C LEU A 161 -2.53 18.85 19.95
N HIS A 162 -3.75 18.85 19.46
CA HIS A 162 -4.38 19.94 18.73
C HIS A 162 -5.56 20.49 19.51
N LEU A 163 -5.62 21.82 19.64
CA LEU A 163 -6.74 22.52 20.23
C LEU A 163 -7.67 23.01 19.12
N TYR A 164 -8.93 22.58 19.18
CA TYR A 164 -9.98 22.95 18.24
C TYR A 164 -11.04 23.76 18.96
N ILE A 165 -11.31 24.95 18.46
CA ILE A 165 -12.29 25.86 19.05
C ILE A 165 -13.43 26.03 18.06
N PRO A 166 -14.68 25.80 18.47
CA PRO A 166 -15.84 26.01 17.61
C PRO A 166 -16.01 27.50 17.31
N ASP A 167 -16.60 27.80 16.15
CA ASP A 167 -16.78 29.19 15.69
C ASP A 167 -17.51 30.08 16.70
N LYS A 168 -18.44 29.55 17.48
CA LYS A 168 -19.17 30.27 18.53
C LYS A 168 -18.26 30.79 19.67
N HIS A 169 -17.14 30.11 19.94
CA HIS A 169 -16.17 30.50 20.97
C HIS A 169 -14.97 31.24 20.41
N TYR A 170 -14.80 31.21 19.06
CA TYR A 170 -13.62 31.73 18.40
C TYR A 170 -13.41 33.23 18.65
N ASN A 171 -14.47 34.05 18.58
CA ASN A 171 -14.37 35.47 18.79
C ASN A 171 -14.05 35.82 20.25
N VAL A 172 -14.58 35.08 21.20
CA VAL A 172 -14.29 35.26 22.64
C VAL A 172 -12.84 34.88 22.91
N PHE A 173 -12.36 33.82 22.29
CA PHE A 173 -10.95 33.40 22.36
C PHE A 173 -10.05 34.51 21.81
N ILE A 174 -10.34 35.02 20.61
CA ILE A 174 -9.58 36.09 19.96
C ILE A 174 -9.67 37.36 20.77
N ASP A 175 -10.83 37.72 21.33
CA ASP A 175 -11.00 38.93 22.11
C ASP A 175 -10.27 38.90 23.46
N ASN A 176 -10.24 37.74 24.12
CA ASN A 176 -9.43 37.55 25.31
C ASN A 176 -7.92 37.46 25.02
N PHE A 177 -7.55 36.89 23.86
CA PHE A 177 -6.18 36.91 23.35
C PHE A 177 -5.74 38.30 22.96
N LYS A 178 -6.65 39.22 22.60
CA LYS A 178 -6.33 40.64 22.34
C LYS A 178 -5.78 41.36 23.58
N TYR A 179 -6.07 40.95 24.81
CA TYR A 179 -5.44 41.48 26.03
C TYR A 179 -3.95 41.13 26.13
N PHE A 180 -3.49 40.08 25.44
CA PHE A 180 -2.09 39.70 25.32
C PHE A 180 -1.46 40.18 23.99
N ILE A 181 -2.27 40.74 23.10
CA ILE A 181 -1.82 41.39 21.89
C ILE A 181 -1.47 42.85 22.32
N ASP A 182 -0.19 43.15 22.34
CA ASP A 182 0.28 44.50 22.44
C ASP A 182 -0.39 45.33 21.32
N ASN A 183 -1.22 46.31 21.72
CA ASN A 183 -1.92 47.23 20.84
C ASN A 183 -0.97 48.21 20.13
N SER A 184 0.33 47.94 20.06
CA SER A 184 1.25 48.64 19.19
C SER A 184 0.75 48.52 17.75
N ASN A 185 0.53 49.65 17.12
CA ASN A 185 0.12 49.83 15.71
C ASN A 185 0.97 49.06 14.72
N LEU A 186 0.80 47.73 14.68
CA LEU A 186 1.44 46.86 13.70
C LEU A 186 0.67 46.98 12.39
N ASN A 187 1.20 47.75 11.49
CA ASN A 187 0.73 47.81 10.12
C ASN A 187 0.75 46.39 9.54
N TYR A 188 -0.35 45.89 8.95
CA TYR A 188 -0.47 44.55 8.32
C TYR A 188 0.63 44.27 7.29
N ASP A 189 1.26 45.33 6.75
CA ASP A 189 2.33 45.27 5.74
C ASP A 189 3.72 44.93 6.33
N ASN A 190 3.82 44.56 7.60
CA ASN A 190 5.08 44.27 8.28
C ASN A 190 5.00 43.00 9.15
N LEU A 191 4.33 41.97 8.69
CA LEU A 191 4.20 40.71 9.41
C LEU A 191 5.46 39.83 9.25
N ILE A 192 5.87 39.55 8.01
CA ILE A 192 6.92 38.57 7.68
C ILE A 192 8.05 39.20 6.86
N ASN A 193 9.27 39.12 7.40
CA ASN A 193 10.50 39.41 6.65
C ASN A 193 11.17 38.07 6.23
N LEU A 194 11.28 37.84 4.94
CA LEU A 194 12.02 36.70 4.42
C LEU A 194 13.51 36.98 4.52
N CYS A 195 14.24 36.11 5.24
CA CYS A 195 15.70 36.18 5.33
C CYS A 195 16.32 34.96 4.59
N ILE A 196 17.26 35.24 3.74
CA ILE A 196 17.98 34.22 2.98
C ILE A 196 19.45 34.58 2.93
N MET A 197 20.29 33.56 3.17
CA MET A 197 21.69 33.55 2.81
C MET A 197 21.85 32.70 1.55
N VAL A 198 22.42 33.26 0.49
CA VAL A 198 22.52 32.56 -0.81
C VAL A 198 23.92 32.67 -1.40
N LYS A 199 24.29 31.63 -2.17
CA LYS A 199 25.43 31.64 -3.08
C LYS A 199 25.15 30.72 -4.26
N ASN A 200 25.12 31.25 -5.48
CA ASN A 200 24.88 30.50 -6.72
C ASN A 200 23.55 29.70 -6.65
N GLY A 201 22.44 30.44 -6.49
CA GLY A 201 21.11 29.83 -6.26
C GLY A 201 20.47 29.23 -7.52
N GLY A 202 20.83 29.77 -8.70
CA GLY A 202 20.33 29.25 -9.98
C GLY A 202 18.81 29.37 -10.17
N ALA A 203 18.27 28.64 -11.15
CA ALA A 203 16.86 28.70 -11.54
C ALA A 203 15.89 28.23 -10.44
N GLN A 204 16.32 27.28 -9.60
CA GLN A 204 15.47 26.81 -8.49
C GLN A 204 15.26 27.91 -7.43
N PHE A 205 16.26 28.72 -7.19
CA PHE A 205 16.13 29.88 -6.30
C PHE A 205 15.12 30.92 -6.84
N GLU A 206 15.08 31.14 -8.16
CA GLU A 206 14.05 31.97 -8.78
C GLU A 206 12.64 31.43 -8.50
N ASN A 207 12.44 30.12 -8.73
CA ASN A 207 11.16 29.47 -8.46
C ASN A 207 10.76 29.60 -6.99
N MET A 208 11.71 29.40 -6.07
CA MET A 208 11.50 29.56 -4.64
C MET A 208 11.04 30.99 -4.27
N LEU A 209 11.72 32.00 -4.80
CA LEU A 209 11.36 33.41 -4.55
C LEU A 209 9.96 33.74 -5.09
N ILE A 210 9.64 33.28 -6.32
CA ILE A 210 8.33 33.52 -6.94
C ILE A 210 7.21 32.88 -6.11
N LYS A 211 7.39 31.66 -5.67
CA LYS A 211 6.38 30.91 -4.90
C LYS A 211 6.15 31.51 -3.52
N ASN A 212 7.18 32.03 -2.86
CA ASN A 212 7.07 32.65 -1.53
C ASN A 212 6.67 34.14 -1.56
N LEU A 213 6.61 34.78 -2.73
CA LEU A 213 6.43 36.23 -2.86
C LEU A 213 5.13 36.76 -2.21
N ASN A 214 4.04 35.99 -2.30
CA ASN A 214 2.73 36.40 -1.77
C ASN A 214 2.63 36.26 -0.24
N ILE A 215 3.51 35.47 0.37
CA ILE A 215 3.49 35.18 1.81
C ILE A 215 4.18 36.33 2.59
N ILE A 216 5.20 36.93 1.99
CA ILE A 216 6.10 37.88 2.64
C ILE A 216 5.68 39.36 2.47
N ASP A 217 6.08 40.19 3.41
CA ASP A 217 5.93 41.69 3.32
C ASP A 217 7.26 42.33 2.95
N ARG A 218 8.35 41.82 3.50
CA ARG A 218 9.71 42.29 3.28
C ARG A 218 10.66 41.14 3.01
N TRP A 219 11.84 41.50 2.49
CA TRP A 219 12.91 40.55 2.26
C TRP A 219 14.28 41.14 2.64
N THR A 220 15.16 40.29 3.12
CA THR A 220 16.57 40.57 3.41
C THR A 220 17.39 39.41 2.87
N ILE A 221 18.17 39.66 1.87
CA ILE A 221 19.02 38.64 1.25
C ILE A 221 20.48 39.01 1.45
N LEU A 222 21.25 38.04 1.97
CA LEU A 222 22.70 38.12 2.10
C LEU A 222 23.34 37.23 1.03
N ASP A 223 23.80 37.82 -0.07
CA ASP A 223 24.59 37.14 -1.04
C ASP A 223 26.03 37.00 -0.55
N THR A 224 26.53 35.76 -0.54
CA THR A 224 27.85 35.43 0.00
C THR A 224 28.91 35.19 -1.09
N GLY A 225 28.71 35.82 -2.23
CA GLY A 225 29.62 35.85 -3.35
C GLY A 225 29.19 34.93 -4.50
N SER A 226 27.94 35.13 -4.97
CA SER A 226 27.45 34.49 -6.19
C SER A 226 28.17 34.96 -7.43
N THR A 227 28.37 34.05 -8.38
CA THR A 227 29.03 34.27 -9.68
C THR A 227 28.15 33.89 -10.86
N ASP A 228 26.92 33.43 -10.57
CA ASP A 228 25.86 33.08 -11.51
C ASP A 228 24.79 34.19 -11.58
N GLU A 229 23.63 33.92 -12.17
CA GLU A 229 22.50 34.84 -12.34
C GLU A 229 21.76 35.21 -11.03
N THR A 230 22.26 34.82 -9.86
CA THR A 230 21.54 34.98 -8.58
C THR A 230 21.16 36.45 -8.30
N LEU A 231 22.06 37.40 -8.58
CA LEU A 231 21.81 38.82 -8.38
C LEU A 231 20.75 39.38 -9.33
N GLU A 232 20.77 38.95 -10.59
CA GLU A 232 19.76 39.30 -11.60
C GLU A 232 18.39 38.74 -11.23
N ILE A 233 18.34 37.51 -10.72
CA ILE A 233 17.12 36.86 -10.23
C ILE A 233 16.50 37.68 -9.08
N ILE A 234 17.27 38.06 -8.07
CA ILE A 234 16.80 38.87 -6.93
C ILE A 234 16.20 40.19 -7.44
N ASN A 235 16.91 40.88 -8.34
CA ASN A 235 16.44 42.11 -8.91
C ASN A 235 15.12 41.96 -9.68
N ARG A 236 15.03 40.93 -10.52
CA ARG A 236 13.85 40.67 -11.35
C ARG A 236 12.62 40.25 -10.54
N VAL A 237 12.82 39.45 -9.49
CA VAL A 237 11.70 38.85 -8.74
C VAL A 237 11.24 39.77 -7.60
N LEU A 238 12.13 40.43 -6.88
CA LEU A 238 11.82 41.11 -5.61
C LEU A 238 11.82 42.63 -5.68
N VAL A 239 12.78 43.22 -6.38
CA VAL A 239 12.93 44.70 -6.43
C VAL A 239 11.72 45.31 -7.12
N GLY A 240 11.16 46.36 -6.48
CA GLY A 240 9.95 47.03 -6.93
C GLY A 240 8.63 46.32 -6.65
N LYS A 241 8.66 45.03 -6.27
CA LYS A 241 7.46 44.25 -5.92
C LYS A 241 7.24 44.15 -4.40
N LYS A 242 8.32 43.99 -3.65
CA LYS A 242 8.30 43.99 -2.16
C LYS A 242 9.43 44.83 -1.62
N LYS A 243 9.23 45.43 -0.44
CA LYS A 243 10.28 46.22 0.25
C LYS A 243 11.37 45.27 0.76
N GLY A 244 12.62 45.61 0.58
CA GLY A 244 13.73 44.82 1.07
C GLY A 244 15.08 45.29 0.59
N ASN A 245 16.11 44.56 1.01
CA ASN A 245 17.50 44.90 0.68
C ASN A 245 18.32 43.67 0.35
N LEU A 246 19.21 43.87 -0.60
CA LEU A 246 20.27 42.90 -0.96
C LEU A 246 21.59 43.43 -0.34
N TYR A 247 22.25 42.51 0.34
CA TYR A 247 23.59 42.75 0.91
C TYR A 247 24.56 41.77 0.30
N GLN A 248 25.80 42.20 0.08
CA GLN A 248 26.88 41.37 -0.45
C GLN A 248 28.03 41.37 0.52
N GLU A 249 28.25 40.32 1.23
CA GLU A 249 29.32 40.14 2.22
C GLU A 249 29.92 38.73 2.07
N PRO A 250 31.23 38.54 2.37
CA PRO A 250 31.82 37.19 2.24
C PRO A 250 31.22 36.21 3.23
N PHE A 251 31.13 34.95 2.81
CA PHE A 251 30.73 33.84 3.70
C PHE A 251 31.81 33.64 4.80
N LEU A 252 31.40 33.63 6.04
CA LEU A 252 32.26 33.32 7.19
C LEU A 252 32.12 31.85 7.60
N ASN A 253 30.99 31.51 8.13
CA ASN A 253 30.43 30.18 8.39
C ASN A 253 28.91 30.32 8.48
N PHE A 254 28.19 29.22 8.67
CA PHE A 254 26.72 29.28 8.66
C PHE A 254 26.14 30.05 9.83
N LYS A 255 26.70 29.88 11.05
CA LYS A 255 26.27 30.59 12.25
C LYS A 255 26.40 32.13 12.07
N ASP A 256 27.61 32.55 11.73
CA ASP A 256 27.92 33.98 11.73
C ASP A 256 27.23 34.69 10.55
N SER A 257 27.16 34.06 9.40
CA SER A 257 26.48 34.60 8.22
C SER A 257 24.94 34.66 8.42
N ARG A 258 24.31 33.65 9.07
CA ARG A 258 22.88 33.69 9.39
C ARG A 258 22.58 34.73 10.48
N ASN A 259 23.42 34.84 11.50
CA ASN A 259 23.27 35.90 12.51
C ASN A 259 23.42 37.28 11.89
N ARG A 260 24.37 37.43 10.97
CA ARG A 260 24.50 38.67 10.22
C ARG A 260 23.27 39.01 9.39
N CYS A 261 22.66 37.96 8.75
CA CYS A 261 21.39 38.14 8.03
C CYS A 261 20.24 38.58 8.95
N LEU A 262 20.16 38.05 10.18
CA LEU A 262 19.19 38.46 11.18
C LEU A 262 19.43 39.93 11.63
N ASP A 263 20.69 40.36 11.81
CA ASP A 263 21.03 41.75 12.16
C ASP A 263 20.63 42.73 11.05
N LEU A 264 20.86 42.34 9.78
CA LEU A 264 20.48 43.12 8.61
C LEU A 264 18.95 43.17 8.41
N ALA A 265 18.23 42.12 8.79
CA ALA A 265 16.76 42.09 8.76
C ALA A 265 16.13 43.10 9.73
N GLY A 266 16.76 43.32 10.88
CA GLY A 266 16.28 44.25 11.88
C GLY A 266 14.93 43.83 12.47
N THR A 267 14.18 44.81 12.97
CA THR A 267 12.89 44.59 13.67
C THR A 267 11.69 45.20 12.93
N ASN A 268 11.82 45.39 11.62
CA ASN A 268 10.78 46.01 10.80
C ASN A 268 9.53 45.14 10.56
N CYS A 269 9.64 43.84 10.78
CA CYS A 269 8.52 42.89 10.74
C CYS A 269 8.39 42.18 12.08
N LYS A 270 7.20 41.62 12.36
CA LYS A 270 6.96 40.85 13.59
C LYS A 270 7.72 39.55 13.62
N PHE A 271 7.82 38.91 12.47
CA PHE A 271 8.51 37.63 12.28
C PHE A 271 9.61 37.75 11.24
N THR A 272 10.72 37.10 11.51
CA THR A 272 11.75 36.79 10.50
C THR A 272 11.65 35.31 10.15
N CYS A 273 11.49 35.03 8.85
CA CYS A 273 11.44 33.69 8.31
C CYS A 273 12.75 33.39 7.59
N MET A 274 13.61 32.54 8.18
CA MET A 274 14.92 32.16 7.65
C MET A 274 14.79 30.92 6.79
N LEU A 275 14.87 31.08 5.47
CA LEU A 275 14.76 29.97 4.52
C LEU A 275 16.11 29.67 3.83
N ASP A 276 16.22 28.43 3.38
CA ASP A 276 17.26 28.01 2.44
C ASP A 276 16.77 28.23 1.00
N ASP A 277 17.71 28.25 0.05
CA ASP A 277 17.48 28.59 -1.36
C ASP A 277 16.60 27.57 -2.13
N THR A 278 16.21 26.45 -1.48
CA THR A 278 15.35 25.39 -2.05
C THR A 278 13.97 25.32 -1.44
N TYR A 279 13.68 26.13 -0.40
CA TYR A 279 12.52 25.98 0.45
C TYR A 279 11.30 26.75 -0.05
N ILE A 280 10.26 26.03 -0.41
CA ILE A 280 8.96 26.61 -0.77
C ILE A 280 7.99 26.35 0.37
N ILE A 281 7.40 27.43 0.88
CA ILE A 281 6.33 27.37 1.88
C ILE A 281 5.03 27.02 1.18
N GLU A 282 4.31 26.02 1.69
CA GLU A 282 2.98 25.67 1.25
C GLU A 282 1.93 26.14 2.25
N ASP A 283 0.74 26.38 1.74
CA ASP A 283 -0.48 26.69 2.51
C ASP A 283 -0.51 28.03 3.25
N GLU A 284 -1.22 28.11 4.37
CA GLU A 284 -1.70 29.32 5.04
C GLU A 284 -0.74 29.87 6.12
N LEU A 285 0.59 29.83 5.92
CA LEU A 285 1.55 30.30 6.93
C LEU A 285 1.27 31.75 7.38
N ARG A 286 0.95 32.63 6.41
CA ARG A 286 0.68 34.04 6.70
C ARG A 286 -0.52 34.19 7.62
N ASP A 287 -1.59 33.45 7.37
CA ASP A 287 -2.80 33.52 8.20
C ASP A 287 -2.54 32.98 9.61
N PHE A 288 -1.79 31.87 9.72
CA PHE A 288 -1.37 31.32 10.99
C PHE A 288 -0.55 32.36 11.80
N LEU A 289 0.48 32.95 11.19
CA LEU A 289 1.34 33.95 11.87
C LEU A 289 0.58 35.22 12.20
N ASN A 290 -0.40 35.61 11.41
CA ASN A 290 -1.26 36.75 11.72
C ASN A 290 -2.13 36.47 12.96
N ILE A 291 -2.61 35.23 13.12
CA ILE A 291 -3.36 34.82 14.31
C ILE A 291 -2.46 34.87 15.55
N VAL A 292 -1.24 34.33 15.47
CA VAL A 292 -0.32 34.20 16.63
C VAL A 292 0.61 35.39 16.81
N ARG A 293 0.46 36.46 16.03
CA ARG A 293 1.34 37.66 16.12
C ARG A 293 1.36 38.32 17.49
N GLY A 294 0.29 38.19 18.24
CA GLY A 294 0.12 38.75 19.58
C GLY A 294 0.47 37.79 20.72
N ASP A 295 0.78 36.56 20.41
CA ASP A 295 1.17 35.56 21.40
C ASP A 295 2.47 36.02 22.09
N GLN A 296 2.43 36.09 23.43
CA GLN A 296 3.54 36.52 24.26
C GLN A 296 4.45 35.35 24.71
N PHE A 297 4.01 34.10 24.55
CA PHE A 297 4.65 32.93 25.11
C PHE A 297 5.66 32.28 24.16
N SER A 298 5.36 32.22 22.88
CA SER A 298 6.29 31.62 21.90
C SER A 298 7.33 32.65 21.46
N ASP A 299 8.54 32.17 21.27
CA ASP A 299 9.66 32.96 20.76
C ASP A 299 9.96 32.64 19.30
N SER A 300 9.65 31.42 18.90
CA SER A 300 9.93 30.90 17.56
C SER A 300 8.95 29.82 17.15
N PHE A 301 8.92 29.56 15.83
CA PHE A 301 8.04 28.57 15.24
C PHE A 301 8.83 27.65 14.32
N SER A 302 8.61 26.34 14.50
CA SER A 302 9.15 25.31 13.62
C SER A 302 8.14 24.90 12.58
N LEU A 303 8.64 24.58 11.39
CA LEU A 303 7.86 24.05 10.28
C LEU A 303 8.27 22.60 9.99
N TYR A 304 7.33 21.78 9.58
CA TYR A 304 7.64 20.50 8.95
C TYR A 304 8.28 20.75 7.60
N ILE A 305 9.38 20.09 7.34
CA ILE A 305 10.09 20.13 6.06
C ILE A 305 10.01 18.75 5.44
N LYS A 306 9.47 18.69 4.24
CA LYS A 306 9.43 17.49 3.42
C LYS A 306 10.50 17.55 2.34
N SER A 307 11.45 16.63 2.39
CA SER A 307 12.51 16.48 1.39
C SER A 307 12.52 15.05 0.89
N HIS A 308 12.11 14.81 -0.35
CA HIS A 308 11.91 13.48 -0.91
C HIS A 308 11.00 12.61 -0.02
N ASP A 309 11.51 11.50 0.52
CA ASP A 309 10.81 10.59 1.42
C ASP A 309 11.11 10.84 2.91
N SER A 310 11.74 11.94 3.24
CA SER A 310 12.08 12.29 4.62
C SER A 310 11.31 13.52 5.07
N GLU A 311 10.78 13.45 6.29
CA GLU A 311 10.18 14.58 6.97
C GLU A 311 10.91 14.86 8.27
N TYR A 312 11.11 16.14 8.57
CA TYR A 312 11.72 16.58 9.82
C TYR A 312 11.19 17.96 10.20
N VAL A 313 11.37 18.32 11.45
CA VAL A 313 10.93 19.62 11.99
C VAL A 313 12.13 20.54 12.14
N SER A 314 12.02 21.77 11.67
CA SER A 314 13.08 22.76 11.79
C SER A 314 12.54 24.13 12.20
N ASN A 315 13.24 24.79 13.15
CA ASN A 315 12.90 26.13 13.58
C ASN A 315 13.34 27.13 12.51
N ARG A 316 12.37 27.75 11.84
CA ARG A 316 12.59 28.63 10.69
C ARG A 316 12.00 30.02 10.86
N ILE A 317 11.16 30.23 11.87
CA ILE A 317 10.47 31.49 12.09
C ILE A 317 10.76 31.97 13.50
N VAL A 318 11.23 33.21 13.62
CA VAL A 318 11.56 33.82 14.90
C VAL A 318 10.83 35.14 15.06
N LYS A 319 10.39 35.44 16.26
CA LYS A 319 9.94 36.82 16.63
C LYS A 319 11.15 37.72 16.72
N THR A 320 11.09 38.85 16.03
CA THR A 320 12.22 39.76 15.89
C THR A 320 12.62 40.48 17.20
N ASP A 321 11.68 40.61 18.12
CA ASP A 321 11.89 41.19 19.46
C ASP A 321 12.54 40.24 20.48
N ARG A 322 12.66 38.95 20.19
CA ARG A 322 13.19 37.91 21.10
C ARG A 322 14.70 37.69 21.04
N LYS A 323 15.38 38.38 20.14
CA LYS A 323 16.87 38.39 20.00
C LYS A 323 17.48 36.97 19.94
N LEU A 324 16.79 36.00 19.30
CA LEU A 324 17.30 34.66 19.09
C LEU A 324 18.55 34.70 18.20
N ARG A 325 19.47 33.78 18.42
CA ARG A 325 20.73 33.67 17.67
C ARG A 325 21.02 32.24 17.27
N TYR A 326 21.62 32.07 16.09
CA TYR A 326 22.17 30.81 15.65
C TYR A 326 23.44 30.49 16.41
N ILE A 327 23.55 29.24 16.84
CA ILE A 327 24.72 28.64 17.46
C ILE A 327 25.24 27.53 16.55
N TYR A 328 26.49 27.14 16.70
CA TYR A 328 27.26 26.18 15.87
C TYR A 328 27.58 26.69 14.46
N LYS A 329 28.85 26.52 14.05
CA LYS A 329 29.38 26.99 12.74
C LYS A 329 28.71 26.31 11.55
N ILE A 330 28.21 25.08 11.76
CA ILE A 330 27.46 24.28 10.79
C ILE A 330 26.41 23.44 11.51
N HIS A 331 25.33 23.04 10.80
CA HIS A 331 24.14 22.43 11.38
C HIS A 331 23.61 23.22 12.57
N GLU A 332 23.52 24.51 12.32
CA GLU A 332 23.19 25.54 13.30
C GLU A 332 21.79 25.32 13.89
N SER A 333 21.67 25.64 15.14
CA SER A 333 20.41 25.70 15.87
C SER A 333 20.17 27.13 16.33
N ILE A 334 18.93 27.60 16.26
CA ILE A 334 18.56 28.92 16.75
C ILE A 334 18.01 28.79 18.16
N THR A 335 18.53 29.57 19.07
CA THR A 335 18.15 29.49 20.50
C THR A 335 18.38 30.80 21.26
N SER A 336 17.78 30.87 22.41
CA SER A 336 18.09 31.80 23.51
C SER A 336 17.90 31.09 24.85
N GLU A 337 18.28 31.70 25.95
CA GLU A 337 17.92 31.22 27.28
C GLU A 337 16.39 31.16 27.40
N ASN A 338 15.84 29.99 27.75
CA ASN A 338 14.40 29.76 27.91
C ASN A 338 13.55 29.93 26.64
N ASN A 339 14.09 29.61 25.46
CA ASN A 339 13.35 29.67 24.19
C ASN A 339 12.13 28.73 24.19
N VAL A 340 10.95 29.30 23.92
CA VAL A 340 9.72 28.55 23.67
C VAL A 340 9.49 28.48 22.17
N ASN A 341 9.68 27.29 21.63
CA ASN A 341 9.48 26.99 20.22
C ASN A 341 8.15 26.22 20.00
N VAL A 342 7.34 26.68 19.07
CA VAL A 342 6.04 26.07 18.72
C VAL A 342 6.12 25.47 17.32
N ILE A 343 5.61 24.22 17.14
CA ILE A 343 5.52 23.60 15.83
C ILE A 343 4.22 24.06 15.15
N VAL A 344 4.35 24.67 13.98
CA VAL A 344 3.19 25.02 13.13
C VAL A 344 2.49 23.74 12.71
N PRO A 345 1.16 23.63 12.87
CA PRO A 345 0.42 22.43 12.40
C PRO A 345 0.66 22.19 10.91
N MET A 346 0.93 20.93 10.53
CA MET A 346 1.29 20.56 9.16
C MET A 346 0.24 20.99 8.12
N HIS A 347 -1.05 20.92 8.49
CA HIS A 347 -2.15 21.34 7.62
C HIS A 347 -2.31 22.87 7.50
N LYS A 348 -1.64 23.65 8.36
CA LYS A 348 -1.60 25.13 8.25
C LYS A 348 -0.44 25.59 7.41
N SER A 349 0.72 24.96 7.56
CA SER A 349 1.86 25.23 6.71
C SER A 349 2.97 24.21 6.88
N ARG A 350 3.68 23.96 5.82
CA ARG A 350 4.91 23.17 5.77
C ARG A 350 5.83 23.72 4.70
N ILE A 351 7.07 23.27 4.72
CA ILE A 351 8.07 23.58 3.70
C ILE A 351 8.28 22.35 2.82
N MET A 352 8.27 22.55 1.50
CA MET A 352 8.76 21.59 0.53
C MET A 352 10.19 21.97 0.15
N ASP A 353 11.12 21.04 0.35
CA ASP A 353 12.52 21.20 -0.04
C ASP A 353 12.72 20.62 -1.46
N PHE A 354 12.74 21.50 -2.44
CA PHE A 354 12.92 21.11 -3.85
C PHE A 354 14.39 21.23 -4.24
N ARG A 355 15.11 20.11 -4.26
CA ARG A 355 16.49 20.04 -4.70
C ARG A 355 16.57 19.55 -6.13
N CYS A 356 17.49 20.09 -6.90
CA CYS A 356 17.83 19.62 -8.22
C CYS A 356 19.27 19.09 -8.25
N ASP A 357 19.63 18.33 -9.29
CA ASP A 357 20.89 17.59 -9.37
C ASP A 357 22.13 18.46 -9.10
N TYR A 358 22.19 19.70 -9.66
CA TYR A 358 23.34 20.58 -9.44
C TYR A 358 23.48 21.03 -7.96
N MET A 359 22.39 21.13 -7.23
CA MET A 359 22.41 21.45 -5.79
C MET A 359 22.92 20.27 -4.95
N GLU A 360 22.58 19.05 -5.35
CA GLU A 360 23.12 17.84 -4.75
C GLU A 360 24.64 17.76 -4.98
N GLU A 361 25.10 18.00 -6.20
CA GLU A 361 26.53 18.06 -6.52
C GLU A 361 27.26 19.15 -5.71
N ARG A 362 26.69 20.36 -5.61
CA ARG A 362 27.19 21.46 -4.78
C ARG A 362 27.30 21.02 -3.30
N THR A 363 26.29 20.35 -2.81
CA THR A 363 26.26 19.83 -1.43
C THR A 363 27.36 18.79 -1.23
N MET A 364 27.51 17.85 -2.15
CA MET A 364 28.54 16.81 -2.07
C MET A 364 29.96 17.39 -2.11
N THR A 365 30.21 18.38 -2.98
CA THR A 365 31.51 19.07 -3.07
C THR A 365 31.90 19.75 -1.76
N ARG A 366 30.91 20.25 -1.01
CA ARG A 366 31.14 20.97 0.25
C ARG A 366 31.43 20.03 1.44
N LYS A 367 31.15 18.74 1.36
CA LYS A 367 31.21 17.81 2.51
C LYS A 367 32.57 17.78 3.24
N ASN A 368 33.67 17.94 2.55
CA ASN A 368 34.98 18.04 3.20
C ASN A 368 35.13 19.33 4.04
N TYR A 369 34.60 20.44 3.56
CA TYR A 369 34.56 21.70 4.32
C TYR A 369 33.62 21.59 5.53
N ASP A 370 32.45 20.94 5.35
CA ASP A 370 31.51 20.66 6.44
C ASP A 370 32.22 19.88 7.57
N LEU A 371 32.99 18.83 7.22
CA LEU A 371 33.79 18.07 8.19
C LEU A 371 34.83 18.93 8.90
N GLN A 372 35.53 19.78 8.18
CA GLN A 372 36.49 20.70 8.78
C GLN A 372 35.84 21.55 9.86
N LEU A 373 34.72 22.23 9.58
CA LEU A 373 33.98 23.03 10.54
C LEU A 373 33.50 22.21 11.74
N LEU A 374 33.04 20.98 11.52
CA LEU A 374 32.59 20.08 12.60
C LEU A 374 33.75 19.67 13.50
N PHE A 375 34.93 19.42 12.95
CA PHE A 375 36.11 19.09 13.74
C PHE A 375 36.64 20.29 14.52
N GLU A 376 36.59 21.49 13.94
CA GLU A 376 36.89 22.74 14.66
C GLU A 376 35.95 22.93 15.86
N GLU A 377 34.64 22.77 15.64
CA GLU A 377 33.63 22.84 16.71
C GLU A 377 33.86 21.78 17.78
N LEU A 378 34.22 20.54 17.41
CA LEU A 378 34.51 19.47 18.35
C LEU A 378 35.74 19.76 19.23
N VAL A 379 36.74 20.46 18.67
CA VAL A 379 37.94 20.89 19.43
C VAL A 379 37.60 22.07 20.36
N GLU A 380 36.84 23.05 19.88
CA GLU A 380 36.40 24.23 20.65
C GLU A 380 35.42 23.86 21.76
N ASN A 381 34.52 22.90 21.49
CA ASN A 381 33.42 22.52 22.37
C ASN A 381 33.34 20.99 22.53
N PRO A 382 34.33 20.32 23.17
CA PRO A 382 34.41 18.84 23.20
C PRO A 382 33.25 18.17 23.97
N ASN A 383 32.59 18.92 24.85
CA ASN A 383 31.47 18.43 25.66
C ASN A 383 30.11 18.52 24.91
N VAL A 384 30.08 19.00 23.68
CA VAL A 384 28.85 19.09 22.88
C VAL A 384 28.73 17.88 21.95
N PRO A 385 27.94 16.85 22.28
CA PRO A 385 27.89 15.60 21.54
C PRO A 385 27.26 15.72 20.15
N ARG A 386 26.59 16.83 19.84
CA ARG A 386 25.98 17.16 18.55
C ARG A 386 26.98 17.06 17.40
N HIS A 387 28.22 17.52 17.61
CA HIS A 387 29.25 17.49 16.58
C HIS A 387 29.58 16.07 16.12
N LEU A 388 29.63 15.12 17.05
CA LEU A 388 29.87 13.70 16.74
C LEU A 388 28.75 13.12 15.85
N TYR A 389 27.50 13.51 16.11
CA TYR A 389 26.35 13.09 15.32
C TYR A 389 26.45 13.57 13.86
N TYR A 390 26.74 14.85 13.67
CA TYR A 390 26.83 15.40 12.30
C TYR A 390 28.10 14.99 11.55
N ILE A 391 29.21 14.72 12.25
CA ILE A 391 30.39 14.07 11.64
C ILE A 391 29.98 12.69 11.10
N ALA A 392 29.27 11.91 11.90
CA ALA A 392 28.77 10.59 11.48
C ALA A 392 27.84 10.69 10.26
N GLN A 393 26.86 11.60 10.30
CA GLN A 393 25.96 11.83 9.16
C GLN A 393 26.73 12.28 7.91
N THR A 394 27.70 13.15 8.04
CA THR A 394 28.50 13.62 6.90
C THR A 394 29.28 12.47 6.29
N TYR A 395 29.94 11.63 7.11
CA TYR A 395 30.61 10.41 6.61
C TYR A 395 29.63 9.44 5.95
N ASN A 396 28.44 9.29 6.50
CA ASN A 396 27.40 8.44 5.91
C ASN A 396 27.03 8.91 4.50
N VAL A 397 26.80 10.21 4.31
CA VAL A 397 26.50 10.80 2.99
C VAL A 397 27.67 10.66 2.02
N MET A 398 28.90 10.68 2.52
CA MET A 398 30.12 10.46 1.72
C MET A 398 30.37 8.97 1.40
N GLY A 399 29.55 8.04 1.84
CA GLY A 399 29.73 6.60 1.67
C GLY A 399 30.86 5.99 2.52
N LYS A 400 31.36 6.73 3.52
CA LYS A 400 32.42 6.25 4.43
C LYS A 400 31.79 5.60 5.66
N PHE A 401 31.16 4.45 5.45
CA PHE A 401 30.29 3.81 6.43
C PHE A 401 31.00 3.35 7.70
N ASP A 402 32.25 2.89 7.62
CA ASP A 402 33.05 2.53 8.80
C ASP A 402 33.24 3.73 9.74
N LEU A 403 33.60 4.89 9.18
CA LEU A 403 33.77 6.13 9.95
C LEU A 403 32.42 6.64 10.47
N ALA A 404 31.37 6.58 9.65
CA ALA A 404 30.02 6.94 10.10
C ALA A 404 29.60 6.12 11.31
N TYR A 405 29.78 4.79 11.25
CA TYR A 405 29.48 3.87 12.34
C TYR A 405 30.29 4.20 13.61
N GLU A 406 31.60 4.44 13.48
CA GLU A 406 32.48 4.80 14.61
C GLU A 406 31.99 6.08 15.30
N TYR A 407 31.67 7.13 14.54
CA TYR A 407 31.24 8.40 15.11
C TYR A 407 29.80 8.34 15.65
N TYR A 408 28.92 7.53 15.09
CA TYR A 408 27.63 7.24 15.72
C TYR A 408 27.82 6.57 17.07
N LEU A 409 28.72 5.58 17.21
CA LEU A 409 29.01 4.95 18.49
C LEU A 409 29.60 5.95 19.50
N LYS A 410 30.49 6.86 19.07
CA LYS A 410 31.03 7.93 19.93
C LYS A 410 29.89 8.83 20.43
N ARG A 411 28.92 9.18 19.57
CA ARG A 411 27.73 9.96 19.95
C ARG A 411 26.87 9.23 20.98
N ILE A 412 26.57 7.96 20.76
CA ILE A 412 25.73 7.14 21.62
C ILE A 412 26.35 6.99 23.03
N ASN A 413 27.67 6.82 23.10
CA ASN A 413 28.40 6.57 24.32
C ASN A 413 28.98 7.84 24.98
N HIS A 414 28.66 9.01 24.45
CA HIS A 414 29.12 10.28 25.02
C HIS A 414 28.49 10.49 26.40
N PRO A 415 29.30 10.95 27.42
CA PRO A 415 28.81 11.15 28.79
C PRO A 415 27.68 12.20 28.87
N GLU A 416 27.80 13.25 28.08
CA GLU A 416 26.73 14.26 28.01
C GLU A 416 25.58 13.77 27.10
N GLU A 417 24.35 13.86 27.58
CA GLU A 417 23.19 13.41 26.83
C GLU A 417 22.98 14.27 25.58
N GLY A 418 23.08 15.58 25.71
CA GLY A 418 22.78 16.53 24.63
C GLY A 418 21.33 16.42 24.17
N PHE A 419 21.10 16.62 22.86
CA PHE A 419 19.76 16.47 22.30
C PHE A 419 19.43 14.99 22.10
N LEU A 420 18.47 14.50 22.88
CA LEU A 420 18.11 13.08 22.93
C LEU A 420 17.72 12.51 21.56
N GLN A 421 17.00 13.25 20.73
CA GLN A 421 16.58 12.77 19.41
C GLN A 421 17.78 12.47 18.48
N GLU A 422 18.88 13.25 18.58
CA GLU A 422 20.13 12.95 17.86
C GLU A 422 20.82 11.68 18.38
N LYS A 423 20.72 11.39 19.68
CA LYS A 423 21.27 10.15 20.26
C LYS A 423 20.51 8.92 19.83
N ILE A 424 19.18 9.03 19.78
CA ILE A 424 18.28 7.95 19.31
C ILE A 424 18.55 7.67 17.84
N ASP A 425 18.58 8.71 17.02
CA ASP A 425 18.85 8.58 15.59
C ASP A 425 20.24 8.03 15.30
N ALA A 426 21.27 8.47 16.05
CA ALA A 426 22.62 7.91 15.97
C ALA A 426 22.64 6.41 16.26
N CYS A 427 21.88 5.95 17.26
CA CYS A 427 21.81 4.53 17.61
C CYS A 427 21.12 3.72 16.50
N PHE A 428 20.02 4.25 15.98
CA PHE A 428 19.28 3.63 14.88
C PHE A 428 20.13 3.57 13.60
N GLU A 429 20.79 4.65 13.22
CA GLU A 429 21.66 4.68 12.03
C GLU A 429 22.92 3.80 12.21
N ALA A 430 23.48 3.72 13.43
CA ALA A 430 24.54 2.77 13.71
C ALA A 430 24.08 1.31 13.49
N ALA A 431 22.87 0.97 13.96
CA ALA A 431 22.28 -0.34 13.73
C ALA A 431 22.11 -0.64 12.22
N ARG A 432 21.62 0.34 11.47
CA ARG A 432 21.47 0.20 10.01
C ARG A 432 22.80 0.01 9.30
N LYS A 433 23.83 0.80 9.66
CA LYS A 433 25.18 0.63 9.08
C LYS A 433 25.78 -0.72 9.44
N ALA A 434 25.64 -1.15 10.70
CA ALA A 434 26.10 -2.47 11.12
C ALA A 434 25.44 -3.58 10.28
N ASN A 435 24.13 -3.48 10.04
CA ASN A 435 23.33 -4.50 9.36
C ASN A 435 23.58 -4.53 7.83
N PHE A 436 23.43 -3.40 7.15
CA PHE A 436 23.36 -3.38 5.69
C PHE A 436 24.68 -3.09 4.98
N GLU A 437 25.54 -2.25 5.57
CA GLU A 437 26.77 -1.81 4.91
C GLU A 437 28.01 -2.57 5.42
N LEU A 438 28.04 -2.84 6.73
CA LEU A 438 29.22 -3.43 7.38
C LEU A 438 29.09 -4.92 7.64
N ASN A 439 27.92 -5.52 7.40
CA ASN A 439 27.64 -6.94 7.61
C ASN A 439 28.14 -7.46 8.98
N LYS A 440 27.88 -6.70 10.05
CA LYS A 440 28.25 -7.10 11.42
C LYS A 440 27.39 -8.30 11.86
N PRO A 441 27.84 -9.09 12.85
CA PRO A 441 27.01 -10.15 13.44
C PRO A 441 25.65 -9.60 13.87
N TRP A 442 24.59 -10.40 13.69
CA TRP A 442 23.23 -9.95 13.96
C TRP A 442 23.04 -9.48 15.40
N GLU A 443 23.65 -10.15 16.35
CA GLU A 443 23.57 -9.81 17.77
C GLU A 443 24.00 -8.35 18.05
N VAL A 444 24.98 -7.84 17.30
CA VAL A 444 25.40 -6.43 17.39
C VAL A 444 24.34 -5.51 16.78
N CYS A 445 23.75 -5.91 15.66
CA CYS A 445 22.70 -5.13 14.99
C CYS A 445 21.44 -5.09 15.86
N GLU A 446 21.01 -6.23 16.39
CA GLU A 446 19.86 -6.36 17.26
C GLU A 446 19.98 -5.54 18.53
N GLU A 447 21.14 -5.61 19.19
CA GLU A 447 21.42 -4.80 20.39
C GLU A 447 21.26 -3.31 20.11
N LEU A 448 21.79 -2.81 19.00
CA LEU A 448 21.68 -1.40 18.62
C LEU A 448 20.24 -1.00 18.26
N TYR A 449 19.51 -1.83 17.50
CA TYR A 449 18.09 -1.58 17.23
C TYR A 449 17.27 -1.53 18.51
N LEU A 450 17.45 -2.49 19.40
CA LEU A 450 16.75 -2.54 20.68
C LEU A 450 17.16 -1.38 21.59
N ARG A 451 18.43 -0.97 21.57
CA ARG A 451 18.91 0.20 22.31
C ARG A 451 18.25 1.48 21.80
N ALA A 452 18.15 1.68 20.48
CA ALA A 452 17.46 2.83 19.90
C ALA A 452 15.97 2.83 20.29
N TYR A 453 15.30 1.69 20.17
CA TYR A 453 13.90 1.53 20.57
C TYR A 453 13.69 1.77 22.06
N ASN A 454 14.59 1.30 22.92
CA ASN A 454 14.47 1.50 24.36
C ASN A 454 14.70 2.96 24.79
N MET A 455 15.42 3.75 24.01
CA MET A 455 15.56 5.20 24.25
C MET A 455 14.29 5.98 23.85
N ASP A 456 13.57 5.53 22.82
CA ASP A 456 12.30 6.12 22.42
C ASP A 456 11.34 5.05 21.87
N LYS A 457 10.48 4.53 22.73
CA LYS A 457 9.51 3.49 22.41
C LYS A 457 8.32 3.95 21.57
N THR A 458 8.25 5.22 21.28
CA THR A 458 7.21 5.79 20.42
C THR A 458 7.65 5.85 18.95
N ARG A 459 8.88 5.40 18.64
CA ARG A 459 9.40 5.29 17.27
C ARG A 459 9.32 3.85 16.77
N PRO A 460 8.64 3.59 15.65
CA PRO A 460 8.48 2.25 15.10
C PRO A 460 9.69 1.73 14.30
N ASP A 461 10.63 2.62 13.93
CA ASP A 461 11.67 2.34 12.93
C ASP A 461 12.50 1.09 13.27
N SER A 462 12.99 0.98 14.49
CA SER A 462 13.81 -0.17 14.92
C SER A 462 13.02 -1.47 14.88
N LEU A 463 11.76 -1.45 15.32
CA LEU A 463 10.90 -2.63 15.32
C LEU A 463 10.60 -3.12 13.89
N TYR A 464 10.47 -2.20 12.95
CA TYR A 464 10.30 -2.55 11.55
C TYR A 464 11.49 -3.37 11.04
N PHE A 465 12.74 -2.95 11.31
CA PHE A 465 13.93 -3.67 10.84
C PHE A 465 14.16 -4.98 11.59
N LEU A 466 13.80 -5.06 12.87
CA LEU A 466 13.77 -6.31 13.62
C LEU A 466 12.75 -7.29 12.99
N GLY A 467 11.57 -6.80 12.65
CA GLY A 467 10.54 -7.59 11.95
C GLY A 467 11.02 -8.12 10.60
N ILE A 468 11.73 -7.31 9.81
CA ILE A 468 12.33 -7.72 8.53
C ILE A 468 13.33 -8.86 8.73
N HIS A 469 14.26 -8.73 9.70
CA HIS A 469 15.23 -9.77 9.97
C HIS A 469 14.54 -11.11 10.32
N TYR A 470 13.63 -11.10 11.29
CA TYR A 470 12.93 -12.33 11.69
C TYR A 470 12.03 -12.91 10.59
N LYS A 471 11.53 -12.07 9.67
CA LYS A 471 10.87 -12.55 8.45
C LYS A 471 11.84 -13.32 7.56
N LEU A 472 13.06 -12.83 7.34
CA LEU A 472 14.09 -13.50 6.54
C LEU A 472 14.55 -14.82 7.17
N GLU A 473 14.60 -14.88 8.51
CA GLU A 473 14.87 -16.11 9.27
C GLU A 473 13.67 -17.08 9.34
N ASN A 474 12.55 -16.77 8.67
CA ASN A 474 11.28 -17.53 8.74
C ASN A 474 10.71 -17.68 10.16
N ASN A 475 11.10 -16.81 11.09
CA ASN A 475 10.53 -16.73 12.43
C ASN A 475 9.27 -15.86 12.40
N ASN A 476 8.17 -16.44 11.90
CA ASN A 476 6.93 -15.71 11.66
C ASN A 476 6.32 -15.10 12.94
N VAL A 477 6.50 -15.75 14.09
CA VAL A 477 5.97 -15.25 15.38
C VAL A 477 6.63 -13.95 15.77
N LYS A 478 7.98 -13.93 15.84
CA LYS A 478 8.72 -12.70 16.18
C LYS A 478 8.52 -11.60 15.12
N ALA A 479 8.50 -11.96 13.84
CA ALA A 479 8.24 -11.00 12.76
C ALA A 479 6.87 -10.33 12.95
N PHE A 480 5.83 -11.10 13.23
CA PHE A 480 4.49 -10.57 13.49
C PHE A 480 4.45 -9.65 14.71
N GLU A 481 5.05 -10.08 15.83
CA GLU A 481 5.11 -9.29 17.07
C GLU A 481 5.75 -7.92 16.83
N TYR A 482 6.90 -7.89 16.16
CA TYR A 482 7.62 -6.63 15.88
C TYR A 482 6.85 -5.73 14.89
N PHE A 483 6.34 -6.28 13.80
CA PHE A 483 5.54 -5.48 12.84
C PHE A 483 4.24 -4.97 13.47
N LYS A 484 3.54 -5.81 14.22
CA LYS A 484 2.31 -5.42 14.93
C LYS A 484 2.59 -4.29 15.92
N GLN A 485 3.65 -4.41 16.71
CA GLN A 485 4.04 -3.38 17.67
C GLN A 485 4.42 -2.08 16.96
N ALA A 486 5.20 -2.14 15.86
CA ALA A 486 5.53 -0.98 15.04
C ALA A 486 4.27 -0.30 14.48
N PHE A 487 3.29 -1.07 14.03
CA PHE A 487 2.01 -0.56 13.52
C PHE A 487 1.17 0.12 14.60
N ILE A 488 1.11 -0.46 15.80
CA ILE A 488 0.38 0.11 16.94
C ILE A 488 0.99 1.44 17.37
N ILE A 489 2.32 1.58 17.36
CA ILE A 489 3.02 2.84 17.63
C ILE A 489 2.63 3.89 16.59
N GLY A 490 2.55 3.51 15.31
CA GLY A 490 2.18 4.38 14.22
C GLY A 490 3.28 5.39 13.81
N TYR A 491 2.88 6.43 13.09
CA TYR A 491 3.80 7.45 12.61
C TYR A 491 4.20 8.42 13.73
N PRO A 492 5.50 8.60 14.02
CA PRO A 492 5.96 9.31 15.21
C PRO A 492 5.97 10.84 14.99
N LEU A 493 4.79 11.49 14.99
CA LEU A 493 4.63 12.94 14.77
C LEU A 493 5.47 13.82 15.72
N HIS A 494 5.88 13.30 16.88
CA HIS A 494 6.69 14.03 17.86
C HIS A 494 8.20 13.96 17.57
N ALA A 495 8.66 12.99 16.77
CA ALA A 495 10.06 12.87 16.43
C ALA A 495 10.50 14.03 15.51
N GLN A 496 11.73 14.47 15.65
CA GLN A 496 12.25 15.61 14.89
C GLN A 496 13.23 15.20 13.78
N TYR A 497 13.73 13.96 13.81
CA TYR A 497 14.72 13.44 12.87
C TYR A 497 14.27 12.15 12.22
N SER A 498 14.70 11.94 10.99
CA SER A 498 14.58 10.69 10.24
C SER A 498 13.17 10.12 10.12
N LEU A 499 12.16 10.97 10.08
CA LEU A 499 10.79 10.55 9.82
C LEU A 499 10.67 10.05 8.38
N LYS A 500 10.15 8.85 8.22
CA LYS A 500 9.92 8.23 6.91
C LYS A 500 8.45 7.83 6.77
N PRO A 501 7.61 8.68 6.15
CA PRO A 501 6.21 8.37 5.91
C PRO A 501 5.99 7.05 5.18
N THR A 502 6.80 6.75 4.17
CA THR A 502 6.71 5.51 3.41
C THR A 502 6.92 4.27 4.26
N LEU A 503 7.77 4.33 5.29
CA LEU A 503 7.92 3.21 6.21
C LEU A 503 6.61 2.88 6.92
N SER A 504 5.93 3.88 7.48
CA SER A 504 4.72 3.69 8.27
C SER A 504 3.48 3.47 7.42
N PHE A 505 3.35 4.16 6.29
CA PHE A 505 2.12 4.18 5.50
C PHE A 505 2.14 3.27 4.27
N HIS A 506 3.33 2.80 3.86
CA HIS A 506 3.47 1.94 2.69
C HIS A 506 4.11 0.60 3.05
N PHE A 507 5.39 0.58 3.46
CA PHE A 507 6.12 -0.68 3.65
C PHE A 507 5.62 -1.52 4.82
N LEU A 508 5.41 -0.93 6.00
CA LEU A 508 4.96 -1.65 7.18
C LEU A 508 3.59 -2.33 6.95
N PRO A 509 2.58 -1.68 6.38
CA PRO A 509 1.33 -2.34 6.00
C PRO A 509 1.53 -3.53 5.05
N ILE A 510 2.36 -3.39 4.00
CA ILE A 510 2.62 -4.47 3.05
C ILE A 510 3.20 -5.71 3.74
N PHE A 511 4.14 -5.53 4.66
CA PHE A 511 4.74 -6.66 5.36
C PHE A 511 3.83 -7.25 6.45
N LEU A 512 3.00 -6.44 7.09
CA LEU A 512 2.16 -6.89 8.20
C LEU A 512 0.90 -7.61 7.74
N VAL A 513 0.39 -7.30 6.56
CA VAL A 513 -0.90 -7.82 6.06
C VAL A 513 -0.94 -9.35 6.01
N ASP A 514 0.12 -9.99 5.52
CA ASP A 514 0.22 -11.45 5.42
C ASP A 514 0.20 -12.12 6.81
N TYR A 515 0.84 -11.49 7.79
CA TYR A 515 0.86 -11.97 9.18
C TYR A 515 -0.48 -11.81 9.87
N CYS A 516 -1.22 -10.72 9.61
CA CYS A 516 -2.59 -10.58 10.11
C CYS A 516 -3.47 -11.75 9.67
N TYR A 517 -3.32 -12.18 8.42
CA TYR A 517 -4.03 -13.35 7.90
C TYR A 517 -3.51 -14.66 8.52
N LEU A 518 -2.19 -14.85 8.59
CA LEU A 518 -1.56 -16.06 9.14
C LEU A 518 -1.99 -16.32 10.59
N PHE A 519 -2.01 -15.26 11.41
CA PHE A 519 -2.33 -15.33 12.83
C PHE A 519 -3.82 -15.07 13.14
N ASN A 520 -4.69 -14.99 12.12
CA ASN A 520 -6.14 -14.76 12.24
C ASN A 520 -6.52 -13.44 12.96
N ASP A 521 -5.65 -12.44 12.91
CA ASP A 521 -5.93 -11.10 13.45
C ASP A 521 -6.58 -10.23 12.36
N PHE A 522 -7.82 -10.59 11.98
CA PHE A 522 -8.52 -9.96 10.84
C PHE A 522 -8.90 -8.51 11.13
N ILE A 523 -9.16 -8.17 12.40
CA ILE A 523 -9.44 -6.79 12.82
C ILE A 523 -8.22 -5.90 12.58
N LEU A 524 -7.04 -6.38 12.97
CA LEU A 524 -5.80 -5.69 12.67
C LEU A 524 -5.57 -5.60 11.15
N GLY A 525 -5.83 -6.68 10.42
CA GLY A 525 -5.68 -6.73 8.97
C GLY A 525 -6.54 -5.67 8.25
N GLU A 526 -7.78 -5.48 8.67
CA GLU A 526 -8.65 -4.43 8.15
C GLU A 526 -8.08 -3.03 8.44
N LYS A 527 -7.58 -2.78 9.66
CA LYS A 527 -6.96 -1.50 10.03
C LYS A 527 -5.69 -1.23 9.20
N VAL A 528 -4.83 -2.23 9.04
CA VAL A 528 -3.59 -2.16 8.27
C VAL A 528 -3.86 -1.79 6.81
N THR A 529 -4.79 -2.50 6.19
CA THR A 529 -5.16 -2.25 4.79
C THR A 529 -5.86 -0.91 4.61
N THR A 530 -6.73 -0.52 5.54
CA THR A 530 -7.37 0.81 5.55
C THR A 530 -6.33 1.93 5.60
N LEU A 531 -5.35 1.83 6.51
CA LEU A 531 -4.28 2.83 6.61
C LEU A 531 -3.49 2.97 5.30
N PHE A 532 -3.15 1.83 4.67
CA PHE A 532 -2.45 1.85 3.38
C PHE A 532 -3.27 2.54 2.30
N LEU A 533 -4.54 2.17 2.13
CA LEU A 533 -5.42 2.69 1.08
C LEU A 533 -5.72 4.19 1.23
N GLN A 534 -5.75 4.70 2.46
CA GLN A 534 -5.95 6.12 2.74
C GLN A 534 -4.71 6.97 2.40
N ASN A 535 -3.51 6.40 2.44
CA ASN A 535 -2.26 7.15 2.31
C ASN A 535 -1.51 6.89 1.00
N ASN A 536 -1.99 5.98 0.15
CA ASN A 536 -1.36 5.65 -1.12
C ASN A 536 -2.33 5.84 -2.29
N LYS A 537 -1.80 6.20 -3.45
CA LYS A 537 -2.57 6.35 -4.68
C LYS A 537 -2.77 5.00 -5.37
N PRO A 538 -3.79 4.86 -6.26
CA PRO A 538 -4.06 3.60 -6.96
C PRO A 538 -2.93 3.07 -7.86
N ASP A 539 -1.99 3.92 -8.26
CA ASP A 539 -0.80 3.55 -9.04
C ASP A 539 0.39 3.12 -8.16
N ALA A 540 0.26 3.20 -6.83
CA ALA A 540 1.30 2.75 -5.92
C ALA A 540 1.53 1.24 -6.04
N ASP A 541 2.77 0.81 -5.81
CA ASP A 541 3.12 -0.61 -5.76
C ASP A 541 2.26 -1.35 -4.72
N GLN A 542 1.88 -2.58 -5.04
CA GLN A 542 1.02 -3.45 -4.22
C GLN A 542 -0.40 -2.93 -3.94
N TYR A 543 -0.84 -1.79 -4.50
CA TYR A 543 -2.15 -1.21 -4.19
C TYR A 543 -3.30 -2.20 -4.40
N ASN A 544 -3.35 -2.85 -5.57
CA ASN A 544 -4.41 -3.82 -5.89
C ASN A 544 -4.37 -5.07 -5.00
N VAL A 545 -3.16 -5.49 -4.60
CA VAL A 545 -2.98 -6.60 -3.65
C VAL A 545 -3.57 -6.24 -2.28
N ILE A 546 -3.32 -5.02 -1.82
CA ILE A 546 -3.88 -4.53 -0.54
C ILE A 546 -5.40 -4.34 -0.63
N VAL A 547 -5.95 -3.91 -1.77
CA VAL A 547 -7.41 -3.88 -2.00
C VAL A 547 -8.01 -5.28 -1.84
N SER A 548 -7.37 -6.30 -2.42
CA SER A 548 -7.83 -7.70 -2.27
C SER A 548 -7.79 -8.16 -0.81
N TRP A 549 -6.71 -7.88 -0.08
CA TRP A 549 -6.60 -8.17 1.35
C TRP A 549 -7.65 -7.43 2.19
N HIS A 550 -7.90 -6.17 1.88
CA HIS A 550 -8.93 -5.37 2.57
C HIS A 550 -10.31 -6.04 2.45
N ASN A 551 -10.68 -6.42 1.24
CA ASN A 551 -11.96 -7.12 0.99
C ASN A 551 -12.04 -8.44 1.77
N ILE A 552 -10.95 -9.20 1.84
CA ILE A 552 -10.88 -10.44 2.61
C ILE A 552 -11.13 -10.16 4.10
N PHE A 553 -10.41 -9.21 4.70
CA PHE A 553 -10.54 -8.93 6.13
C PHE A 553 -11.90 -8.35 6.51
N VAL A 554 -12.44 -7.42 5.73
CA VAL A 554 -13.77 -6.84 5.95
C VAL A 554 -14.86 -7.94 6.00
N ASN A 555 -14.76 -8.92 5.09
CA ASN A 555 -15.76 -10.00 5.06
C ASN A 555 -15.55 -11.03 6.18
N LEU A 556 -14.30 -11.39 6.49
CA LEU A 556 -14.00 -12.30 7.60
C LEU A 556 -14.40 -11.70 8.96
N ASN A 557 -14.25 -10.40 9.16
CA ASN A 557 -14.68 -9.71 10.37
C ASN A 557 -16.22 -9.70 10.54
N LYS A 558 -16.97 -9.76 9.45
CA LYS A 558 -18.44 -9.84 9.45
C LYS A 558 -18.98 -11.26 9.49
N MET A 559 -18.11 -12.26 9.47
CA MET A 559 -18.48 -13.67 9.39
C MET A 559 -19.33 -14.10 10.60
N LYS A 560 -20.46 -14.73 10.32
CA LYS A 560 -21.38 -15.23 11.36
C LYS A 560 -20.92 -16.59 11.89
N PRO A 561 -21.15 -16.91 13.18
CA PRO A 561 -20.88 -18.23 13.73
C PRO A 561 -21.69 -19.33 13.03
N LEU A 562 -21.09 -20.50 12.78
CA LEU A 562 -21.74 -21.66 12.16
C LEU A 562 -23.06 -22.09 12.85
N SER A 563 -23.20 -21.87 14.16
CA SER A 563 -24.42 -22.18 14.93
C SER A 563 -25.66 -21.40 14.45
N LEU A 564 -25.50 -20.35 13.70
CA LEU A 564 -26.59 -19.53 13.15
C LEU A 564 -27.09 -20.03 11.78
N TYR A 565 -26.45 -21.06 11.19
CA TYR A 565 -26.86 -21.58 9.89
C TYR A 565 -27.89 -22.72 10.06
N PRO A 566 -29.06 -22.65 9.41
CA PRO A 566 -30.02 -23.72 9.42
C PRO A 566 -29.56 -24.89 8.53
N LEU A 567 -28.69 -25.73 9.07
CA LEU A 567 -28.14 -26.91 8.37
C LEU A 567 -29.18 -27.96 7.94
N ARG A 568 -30.49 -27.83 8.34
CA ARG A 568 -31.46 -28.91 8.24
C ARG A 568 -32.34 -28.94 6.99
N TYR A 569 -32.30 -27.93 6.11
CA TYR A 569 -33.29 -27.85 5.01
C TYR A 569 -32.76 -27.57 3.60
N HIS A 570 -31.45 -27.34 3.45
CA HIS A 570 -30.86 -27.03 2.13
C HIS A 570 -29.74 -28.00 1.77
N LYS A 571 -29.64 -28.32 0.47
CA LYS A 571 -28.49 -29.05 -0.06
C LYS A 571 -27.24 -28.22 0.23
N PRO A 572 -26.11 -28.85 0.58
CA PRO A 572 -24.88 -28.12 0.77
C PRO A 572 -24.47 -27.43 -0.53
N TYR A 573 -23.84 -26.28 -0.40
CA TYR A 573 -23.36 -25.53 -1.55
C TYR A 573 -22.09 -26.15 -2.14
N PHE A 574 -22.05 -26.17 -3.47
CA PHE A 574 -20.86 -26.38 -4.27
C PHE A 574 -20.58 -25.08 -5.01
N CYS A 575 -19.44 -24.47 -4.75
CA CYS A 575 -19.10 -23.14 -5.22
C CYS A 575 -17.99 -23.21 -6.28
N PHE A 576 -18.17 -22.52 -7.40
CA PHE A 576 -17.09 -22.15 -8.31
C PHE A 576 -16.81 -20.66 -8.23
N VAL A 577 -15.53 -20.27 -8.24
CA VAL A 577 -15.08 -18.88 -8.36
C VAL A 577 -14.26 -18.76 -9.63
N ALA A 578 -14.73 -17.95 -10.56
CA ALA A 578 -14.16 -17.85 -11.89
C ALA A 578 -14.05 -16.39 -12.34
N ASP A 579 -12.98 -15.72 -11.91
CA ASP A 579 -12.65 -14.36 -12.33
C ASP A 579 -11.89 -14.39 -13.68
N GLY A 580 -12.59 -14.72 -14.73
CA GLY A 580 -12.04 -14.84 -16.07
C GLY A 580 -13.06 -14.39 -17.11
N GLY A 581 -12.59 -14.21 -18.35
CA GLY A 581 -13.42 -13.81 -19.46
C GLY A 581 -13.15 -12.39 -19.97
N PHE A 582 -13.10 -12.27 -21.30
CA PHE A 582 -12.90 -10.99 -21.98
C PHE A 582 -14.13 -10.07 -21.88
N SER A 583 -15.31 -10.64 -21.68
CA SER A 583 -16.58 -9.94 -21.49
C SER A 583 -17.35 -10.58 -20.33
N GLU A 584 -18.43 -9.95 -19.90
CA GLU A 584 -19.39 -10.57 -18.98
C GLU A 584 -19.94 -11.89 -19.52
N TRP A 585 -20.15 -12.85 -18.62
CA TRP A 585 -20.68 -14.16 -18.98
C TRP A 585 -21.46 -14.83 -17.85
N THR A 586 -22.43 -15.66 -18.25
CA THR A 586 -23.15 -16.61 -17.41
C THR A 586 -23.27 -17.96 -18.14
N GLY A 587 -23.88 -18.97 -17.53
CA GLY A 587 -24.09 -20.26 -18.19
C GLY A 587 -24.87 -20.17 -19.49
N ARG A 588 -25.76 -19.20 -19.63
CA ARG A 588 -26.60 -18.99 -20.80
C ARG A 588 -25.83 -18.60 -22.06
N ASP A 589 -24.70 -17.92 -21.86
CA ASP A 589 -23.88 -17.38 -22.95
C ASP A 589 -23.24 -18.46 -23.82
N ILE A 590 -23.04 -19.68 -23.29
CA ILE A 590 -22.53 -20.81 -24.08
C ILE A 590 -23.40 -21.16 -25.28
N LEU A 591 -24.68 -20.75 -25.27
CA LEU A 591 -25.64 -21.00 -26.37
C LEU A 591 -25.58 -19.92 -27.45
N THR A 592 -25.18 -18.69 -27.11
CA THR A 592 -25.39 -17.51 -27.93
C THR A 592 -24.12 -16.84 -28.43
N LYS A 593 -23.01 -17.02 -27.71
CA LYS A 593 -21.71 -16.39 -28.05
C LYS A 593 -20.54 -17.34 -27.83
N GLY A 594 -19.37 -17.00 -28.36
CA GLY A 594 -18.13 -17.67 -28.05
C GLY A 594 -17.73 -17.44 -26.60
N VAL A 595 -17.40 -18.49 -25.86
CA VAL A 595 -16.87 -18.45 -24.49
C VAL A 595 -15.49 -19.09 -24.47
N GLY A 596 -14.58 -18.57 -23.62
CA GLY A 596 -13.25 -19.11 -23.47
C GLY A 596 -13.24 -20.53 -22.92
N GLY A 597 -12.06 -21.17 -22.96
CA GLY A 597 -11.91 -22.56 -22.51
C GLY A 597 -12.15 -22.75 -21.02
N SER A 598 -11.63 -21.84 -20.19
CA SER A 598 -11.82 -21.85 -18.73
C SER A 598 -13.27 -21.61 -18.33
N GLU A 599 -13.95 -20.67 -18.99
CA GLU A 599 -15.36 -20.37 -18.75
C GLU A 599 -16.24 -21.56 -19.19
N THR A 600 -15.93 -22.18 -20.34
CA THR A 600 -16.61 -23.40 -20.81
C THR A 600 -16.45 -24.53 -19.78
N TYR A 601 -15.27 -24.73 -19.21
CA TYR A 601 -15.03 -25.69 -18.14
C TYR A 601 -15.96 -25.45 -16.95
N ILE A 602 -16.03 -24.21 -16.46
CA ILE A 602 -16.87 -23.88 -15.31
C ILE A 602 -18.35 -24.14 -15.61
N ILE A 603 -18.83 -23.66 -16.75
CA ILE A 603 -20.25 -23.79 -17.12
C ILE A 603 -20.66 -25.27 -17.20
N GLU A 604 -19.89 -26.06 -17.93
CA GLU A 604 -20.23 -27.47 -18.15
C GLU A 604 -20.05 -28.33 -16.89
N MET A 605 -18.98 -28.11 -16.12
CA MET A 605 -18.79 -28.79 -14.83
C MET A 605 -19.91 -28.44 -13.84
N ALA A 606 -20.25 -27.15 -13.70
CA ALA A 606 -21.32 -26.70 -12.83
C ALA A 606 -22.68 -27.34 -13.19
N LYS A 607 -23.01 -27.38 -14.49
CA LYS A 607 -24.21 -28.02 -15.02
C LYS A 607 -24.31 -29.49 -14.61
N TYR A 608 -23.27 -30.33 -14.88
CA TYR A 608 -23.33 -31.74 -14.59
C TYR A 608 -23.24 -32.07 -13.09
N ILE A 609 -22.53 -31.24 -12.30
CA ILE A 609 -22.54 -31.37 -10.83
C ILE A 609 -23.92 -31.03 -10.28
N GLN A 610 -24.59 -30.00 -10.79
CA GLN A 610 -25.98 -29.66 -10.43
C GLN A 610 -26.95 -30.80 -10.78
N GLN A 611 -26.80 -31.41 -11.94
CA GLN A 611 -27.61 -32.54 -12.41
C GLN A 611 -27.43 -33.80 -11.53
N ALA A 612 -26.27 -34.00 -10.90
CA ALA A 612 -26.05 -35.06 -9.93
C ALA A 612 -26.90 -34.89 -8.65
N ASN A 613 -27.52 -33.75 -8.45
CA ASN A 613 -28.54 -33.45 -7.44
C ASN A 613 -28.09 -33.58 -5.97
N LYS A 614 -26.78 -33.70 -5.71
CA LYS A 614 -26.19 -33.74 -4.36
C LYS A 614 -26.01 -32.36 -3.74
N PHE A 615 -25.74 -31.35 -4.56
CA PHE A 615 -25.39 -29.99 -4.16
C PHE A 615 -26.32 -28.97 -4.80
N GLN A 616 -26.40 -27.77 -4.18
CA GLN A 616 -26.80 -26.57 -4.87
C GLN A 616 -25.52 -25.92 -5.42
N VAL A 617 -25.41 -25.86 -6.73
CA VAL A 617 -24.22 -25.29 -7.38
C VAL A 617 -24.40 -23.80 -7.57
N VAL A 618 -23.38 -23.05 -7.19
CA VAL A 618 -23.28 -21.59 -7.37
C VAL A 618 -21.97 -21.25 -8.09
N VAL A 619 -22.02 -20.29 -8.97
CA VAL A 619 -20.86 -19.81 -9.73
C VAL A 619 -20.72 -18.32 -9.53
N PHE A 620 -19.57 -17.88 -9.04
CA PHE A 620 -19.20 -16.46 -8.97
C PHE A 620 -18.34 -16.14 -10.18
N CYS A 621 -18.84 -15.25 -11.05
CA CYS A 621 -18.19 -14.93 -12.31
C CYS A 621 -18.37 -13.46 -12.68
N LYS A 622 -17.75 -13.05 -13.78
CA LYS A 622 -17.86 -11.69 -14.29
C LYS A 622 -19.23 -11.49 -14.95
N CYS A 623 -20.25 -11.17 -14.12
CA CYS A 623 -21.58 -10.80 -14.59
C CYS A 623 -22.13 -9.64 -13.74
N SER A 624 -23.05 -8.86 -14.31
CA SER A 624 -23.65 -7.71 -13.62
C SER A 624 -24.84 -8.09 -12.77
N ASN A 625 -25.56 -9.16 -13.13
CA ASN A 625 -26.81 -9.59 -12.49
C ASN A 625 -26.79 -11.08 -12.17
N ILE A 626 -27.59 -11.48 -11.18
CA ILE A 626 -27.80 -12.88 -10.88
C ILE A 626 -28.59 -13.53 -12.03
N ASP A 627 -28.11 -14.67 -12.54
CA ASP A 627 -28.77 -15.51 -13.54
C ASP A 627 -28.92 -16.94 -13.04
N VAL A 628 -29.94 -17.65 -13.51
CA VAL A 628 -30.13 -19.07 -13.24
C VAL A 628 -30.18 -19.81 -14.56
N PHE A 629 -29.26 -20.73 -14.77
CA PHE A 629 -29.21 -21.54 -15.98
C PHE A 629 -28.93 -23.00 -15.62
N GLU A 630 -29.73 -23.92 -16.14
CA GLU A 630 -29.65 -25.38 -15.87
C GLU A 630 -29.66 -25.74 -14.36
N GLY A 631 -30.34 -24.91 -13.54
CA GLY A 631 -30.42 -25.07 -12.08
C GLY A 631 -29.19 -24.52 -11.32
N VAL A 632 -28.15 -24.06 -12.01
CA VAL A 632 -26.97 -23.41 -11.46
C VAL A 632 -27.28 -21.91 -11.28
N ILE A 633 -26.88 -21.34 -10.14
CA ILE A 633 -27.04 -19.90 -9.88
C ILE A 633 -25.70 -19.21 -10.16
N TYR A 634 -25.73 -18.22 -11.05
CA TYR A 634 -24.57 -17.37 -11.37
C TYR A 634 -24.68 -16.05 -10.64
N TYR A 635 -23.69 -15.72 -9.85
CA TYR A 635 -23.60 -14.48 -9.06
C TYR A 635 -22.51 -13.56 -9.60
N PRO A 636 -22.69 -12.23 -9.49
CA PRO A 636 -21.60 -11.28 -9.64
C PRO A 636 -20.42 -11.65 -8.73
N LEU A 637 -19.22 -11.57 -9.27
CA LEU A 637 -17.98 -12.00 -8.59
C LEU A 637 -17.79 -11.33 -7.21
N GLN A 638 -18.17 -10.05 -7.08
CA GLN A 638 -18.07 -9.28 -5.85
C GLN A 638 -18.86 -9.89 -4.67
N LYS A 639 -19.92 -10.66 -4.99
CA LYS A 639 -20.72 -11.36 -3.97
C LYS A 639 -20.03 -12.58 -3.35
N TYR A 640 -18.92 -13.03 -3.91
CA TYR A 640 -18.20 -14.21 -3.42
C TYR A 640 -17.78 -14.08 -1.96
N PHE A 641 -17.11 -12.98 -1.60
CA PHE A 641 -16.56 -12.80 -0.27
C PHE A 641 -17.63 -12.81 0.82
N GLU A 642 -18.72 -12.08 0.61
CA GLU A 642 -19.88 -12.07 1.50
C GLU A 642 -20.53 -13.46 1.59
N PHE A 643 -20.72 -14.11 0.44
CA PHE A 643 -21.41 -15.40 0.37
C PHE A 643 -20.70 -16.52 1.16
N VAL A 644 -19.37 -16.63 1.02
CA VAL A 644 -18.59 -17.67 1.71
C VAL A 644 -18.48 -17.43 3.22
N CYS A 645 -18.60 -16.18 3.65
CA CYS A 645 -18.65 -15.82 5.07
C CYS A 645 -20.04 -16.00 5.67
N ASP A 646 -21.10 -15.93 4.83
CA ASP A 646 -22.50 -16.02 5.25
C ASP A 646 -23.11 -17.42 5.10
N ASN A 647 -22.43 -18.36 4.45
CA ASN A 647 -22.99 -19.68 4.16
C ASN A 647 -22.00 -20.80 4.48
N TYR A 648 -22.53 -21.99 4.87
CA TYR A 648 -21.74 -23.21 4.89
C TYR A 648 -21.58 -23.76 3.48
N ILE A 649 -20.33 -23.99 3.05
CA ILE A 649 -19.98 -24.48 1.72
C ILE A 649 -19.19 -25.77 1.86
N HIS A 650 -19.73 -26.84 1.34
CA HIS A 650 -19.05 -28.14 1.37
C HIS A 650 -17.79 -28.14 0.47
N THR A 651 -17.90 -27.58 -0.73
CA THR A 651 -16.80 -27.58 -1.71
C THR A 651 -16.71 -26.23 -2.41
N CYS A 652 -15.53 -25.65 -2.44
CA CYS A 652 -15.19 -24.49 -3.24
C CYS A 652 -14.06 -24.81 -4.21
N VAL A 653 -14.28 -24.55 -5.49
CA VAL A 653 -13.28 -24.70 -6.56
C VAL A 653 -12.93 -23.30 -7.07
N VAL A 654 -11.70 -22.88 -6.83
CA VAL A 654 -11.15 -21.60 -7.30
C VAL A 654 -10.48 -21.81 -8.65
N SER A 655 -10.93 -21.07 -9.66
CA SER A 655 -10.43 -21.14 -11.02
C SER A 655 -9.42 -20.03 -11.28
N ARG A 656 -8.21 -20.38 -11.68
CA ARG A 656 -7.14 -19.50 -12.18
C ARG A 656 -6.52 -18.55 -11.13
N PHE A 657 -7.32 -17.81 -10.36
CA PHE A 657 -6.88 -16.70 -9.52
C PHE A 657 -6.80 -17.09 -8.04
N SER A 658 -5.58 -17.16 -7.50
CA SER A 658 -5.34 -17.61 -6.12
C SER A 658 -5.81 -16.62 -5.05
N GLU A 659 -6.10 -15.37 -5.39
CA GLU A 659 -6.57 -14.32 -4.48
C GLU A 659 -7.93 -14.62 -3.82
N TYR A 660 -8.69 -15.58 -4.35
CA TYR A 660 -9.96 -16.05 -3.79
C TYR A 660 -9.78 -17.18 -2.76
N LEU A 661 -8.60 -17.80 -2.67
CA LEU A 661 -8.30 -18.87 -1.72
C LEU A 661 -8.30 -18.39 -0.25
N PRO A 662 -7.71 -17.23 0.10
CA PRO A 662 -7.58 -16.81 1.49
C PRO A 662 -8.91 -16.76 2.25
N VAL A 663 -9.94 -16.17 1.65
CA VAL A 663 -11.25 -16.09 2.32
C VAL A 663 -11.88 -17.48 2.44
N ALA A 664 -11.72 -18.37 1.44
CA ALA A 664 -12.21 -19.74 1.50
C ALA A 664 -11.56 -20.53 2.64
N PHE A 665 -10.24 -20.36 2.86
CA PHE A 665 -9.53 -21.06 3.93
C PHE A 665 -10.02 -20.67 5.33
N LYS A 666 -10.36 -19.42 5.55
CA LYS A 666 -10.73 -18.87 6.86
C LYS A 666 -12.24 -18.78 7.11
N SER A 667 -13.06 -19.02 6.07
CA SER A 667 -14.52 -19.02 6.16
C SER A 667 -15.09 -20.43 6.41
N HIS A 668 -16.42 -20.57 6.29
CA HIS A 668 -17.15 -21.82 6.51
C HIS A 668 -17.11 -22.77 5.30
N VAL A 669 -16.05 -22.74 4.53
CA VAL A 669 -15.77 -23.70 3.46
C VAL A 669 -15.06 -24.90 4.05
N GLU A 670 -15.54 -26.11 3.74
CA GLU A 670 -14.98 -27.38 4.25
C GLU A 670 -13.82 -27.87 3.38
N ASN A 671 -14.01 -27.93 2.07
CA ASN A 671 -13.04 -28.44 1.12
C ASN A 671 -12.77 -27.40 0.03
N VAL A 672 -11.50 -27.06 -0.17
CA VAL A 672 -11.05 -26.12 -1.20
C VAL A 672 -10.23 -26.85 -2.25
N TYR A 673 -10.50 -26.55 -3.50
CA TYR A 673 -9.77 -27.01 -4.67
C TYR A 673 -9.38 -25.82 -5.52
N MET A 674 -8.31 -25.97 -6.28
CA MET A 674 -7.92 -24.98 -7.29
C MET A 674 -7.79 -25.65 -8.64
N VAL A 675 -8.17 -24.98 -9.72
CA VAL A 675 -7.91 -25.42 -11.08
C VAL A 675 -7.06 -24.37 -11.79
N LEU A 676 -5.92 -24.80 -12.31
CA LEU A 676 -4.98 -23.98 -13.07
C LEU A 676 -5.27 -24.12 -14.56
N HIS A 677 -5.45 -22.99 -15.23
CA HIS A 677 -5.67 -22.95 -16.67
C HIS A 677 -4.46 -22.44 -17.45
N ASP A 678 -3.59 -21.69 -16.78
CA ASP A 678 -2.46 -20.97 -17.36
C ASP A 678 -1.12 -21.52 -16.86
N LEU A 679 -0.03 -21.09 -17.50
CA LEU A 679 1.35 -21.47 -17.12
C LEU A 679 1.81 -20.82 -15.80
N THR A 680 1.21 -19.72 -15.42
CA THR A 680 1.50 -19.02 -14.15
C THR A 680 0.18 -18.71 -13.46
N PRO A 681 0.01 -19.10 -12.18
CA PRO A 681 -1.15 -18.68 -11.42
C PRO A 681 -1.08 -17.16 -11.21
N SER A 682 -2.24 -16.51 -11.28
CA SER A 682 -2.40 -15.10 -10.95
C SER A 682 -2.94 -14.96 -9.53
N GLY A 683 -2.59 -13.84 -8.87
CA GLY A 683 -3.11 -13.48 -7.56
C GLY A 683 -2.10 -13.57 -6.42
N VAL A 684 -2.58 -13.43 -5.20
CA VAL A 684 -1.80 -13.40 -3.96
C VAL A 684 -1.31 -14.81 -3.62
N VAL A 685 0.00 -14.95 -3.37
CA VAL A 685 0.57 -16.19 -2.83
C VAL A 685 0.30 -16.23 -1.32
N VAL A 686 -0.48 -17.23 -0.90
CA VAL A 686 -0.79 -17.44 0.52
C VAL A 686 -0.21 -18.77 1.00
N PRO A 687 0.05 -18.92 2.31
CA PRO A 687 0.46 -20.21 2.87
C PRO A 687 -0.54 -21.30 2.54
N ILE A 688 -0.03 -22.52 2.27
CA ILE A 688 -0.88 -23.68 1.99
C ILE A 688 -1.68 -24.03 3.24
N ASP A 689 -3.02 -24.00 3.11
CA ASP A 689 -3.93 -24.38 4.17
C ASP A 689 -4.36 -25.85 4.01
N PRO A 690 -4.56 -26.62 5.09
CA PRO A 690 -5.04 -28.02 5.04
C PRO A 690 -6.38 -28.20 4.35
N LYS A 691 -7.19 -27.15 4.21
CA LYS A 691 -8.43 -27.17 3.42
C LYS A 691 -8.19 -27.29 1.92
N LEU A 692 -7.01 -26.92 1.41
CA LEU A 692 -6.65 -27.14 0.00
C LEU A 692 -6.35 -28.60 -0.23
N LYS A 693 -7.31 -29.31 -0.83
CA LYS A 693 -7.22 -30.76 -1.02
C LYS A 693 -6.41 -31.13 -2.25
N GLN A 694 -6.66 -30.47 -3.38
CA GLN A 694 -5.94 -30.71 -4.64
C GLN A 694 -5.85 -29.40 -5.45
N VAL A 695 -4.81 -29.35 -6.29
CA VAL A 695 -4.63 -28.33 -7.33
C VAL A 695 -4.64 -29.07 -8.68
N PHE A 696 -5.69 -28.85 -9.45
CA PHE A 696 -5.89 -29.51 -10.74
C PHE A 696 -5.09 -28.82 -11.83
N CYS A 697 -4.19 -29.56 -12.45
CA CYS A 697 -3.50 -29.19 -13.70
C CYS A 697 -4.17 -29.89 -14.86
N LEU A 698 -4.20 -29.28 -16.04
CA LEU A 698 -5.03 -29.81 -17.14
C LEU A 698 -4.45 -31.03 -17.84
N THR A 699 -3.15 -31.33 -17.67
CA THR A 699 -2.46 -32.51 -18.25
C THR A 699 -1.29 -32.92 -17.35
N GLU A 700 -0.69 -34.09 -17.61
CA GLU A 700 0.52 -34.58 -16.96
C GLU A 700 1.71 -33.64 -17.22
N TRP A 701 1.84 -33.11 -18.43
CA TRP A 701 2.85 -32.11 -18.76
C TRP A 701 2.67 -30.85 -17.88
N HIS A 702 1.43 -30.41 -17.70
CA HIS A 702 1.13 -29.25 -16.89
C HIS A 702 1.45 -29.49 -15.39
N VAL A 703 1.23 -30.72 -14.88
CA VAL A 703 1.65 -31.10 -13.51
C VAL A 703 3.17 -31.04 -13.39
N GLU A 704 3.91 -31.56 -14.34
CA GLU A 704 5.37 -31.52 -14.34
C GLU A 704 5.89 -30.10 -14.39
N TYR A 705 5.36 -29.29 -15.30
CA TYR A 705 5.69 -27.87 -15.44
C TYR A 705 5.46 -27.10 -14.12
N MET A 706 4.29 -27.23 -13.52
CA MET A 706 3.94 -26.55 -12.27
C MET A 706 4.74 -27.09 -11.07
N SER A 707 5.07 -28.38 -11.05
CA SER A 707 5.92 -28.98 -10.01
C SER A 707 7.33 -28.38 -9.99
N ASN A 708 7.86 -28.01 -11.15
CA ASN A 708 9.17 -27.39 -11.28
C ASN A 708 9.16 -25.91 -10.81
N ILE A 709 8.06 -25.18 -11.06
CA ILE A 709 7.91 -23.79 -10.65
C ILE A 709 7.56 -23.69 -9.16
N PHE A 710 6.67 -24.57 -8.69
CA PHE A 710 6.17 -24.56 -7.31
C PHE A 710 6.40 -25.92 -6.62
N PRO A 711 7.65 -26.26 -6.25
CA PRO A 711 7.96 -27.55 -5.63
C PRO A 711 7.16 -27.85 -4.36
N ALA A 712 6.81 -26.82 -3.60
CA ALA A 712 6.01 -26.95 -2.38
C ALA A 712 4.59 -27.49 -2.64
N LEU A 713 4.02 -27.22 -3.82
CA LEU A 713 2.69 -27.71 -4.21
C LEU A 713 2.70 -29.11 -4.84
N LYS A 714 3.87 -29.69 -5.13
CA LYS A 714 4.02 -30.94 -5.89
C LYS A 714 3.10 -32.06 -5.40
N HIS A 715 2.93 -32.19 -4.09
CA HIS A 715 2.09 -33.23 -3.46
C HIS A 715 0.58 -33.00 -3.63
N LEU A 716 0.14 -31.80 -4.03
CA LEU A 716 -1.25 -31.44 -4.28
C LEU A 716 -1.60 -31.40 -5.77
N LEU A 717 -0.59 -31.38 -6.66
CA LEU A 717 -0.79 -31.26 -8.09
C LEU A 717 -1.24 -32.59 -8.69
N VAL A 718 -2.37 -32.58 -9.39
CA VAL A 718 -2.90 -33.76 -10.08
C VAL A 718 -3.42 -33.38 -11.47
N PRO A 719 -3.31 -34.29 -12.48
CA PRO A 719 -3.90 -34.03 -13.78
C PRO A 719 -5.42 -34.19 -13.72
N PHE A 720 -6.11 -33.21 -14.30
CA PHE A 720 -7.57 -33.22 -14.44
C PHE A 720 -7.98 -32.57 -15.77
N TYR A 721 -8.26 -33.42 -16.76
CA TYR A 721 -8.52 -33.03 -18.13
C TYR A 721 -9.82 -32.23 -18.31
N TYR A 722 -9.86 -31.41 -19.34
CA TYR A 722 -11.11 -30.84 -19.83
C TYR A 722 -12.01 -31.96 -20.41
N GLY A 723 -13.28 -31.67 -20.43
CA GLY A 723 -14.27 -32.48 -21.14
C GLY A 723 -14.66 -31.87 -22.47
N ILE A 724 -15.56 -32.55 -23.15
CA ILE A 724 -16.21 -32.12 -24.38
C ILE A 724 -17.69 -32.51 -24.33
N ASP A 725 -18.53 -31.67 -24.94
CA ASP A 725 -19.94 -32.04 -25.20
C ASP A 725 -19.99 -32.91 -26.44
N PHE A 726 -19.82 -34.21 -26.22
CA PHE A 726 -19.75 -35.17 -27.26
C PHE A 726 -21.03 -35.23 -28.12
N ASP A 727 -22.19 -35.01 -27.50
CA ASP A 727 -23.51 -35.05 -28.17
C ASP A 727 -23.67 -33.92 -29.20
N LYS A 728 -23.04 -32.81 -29.04
CA LYS A 728 -23.02 -31.72 -30.04
C LYS A 728 -22.30 -32.10 -31.34
N PHE A 729 -21.41 -33.09 -31.30
CA PHE A 729 -20.69 -33.58 -32.45
C PHE A 729 -21.27 -34.93 -32.97
N ASN A 730 -22.18 -35.54 -32.21
CA ASN A 730 -22.81 -36.81 -32.58
C ASN A 730 -24.19 -36.55 -33.21
N THR A 731 -24.24 -35.76 -34.26
CA THR A 731 -25.49 -35.46 -34.95
C THR A 731 -25.95 -36.70 -35.73
N ASN A 732 -27.25 -37.03 -35.71
CA ASN A 732 -27.86 -38.08 -36.51
C ASN A 732 -27.84 -37.80 -38.01
N GLN A 733 -27.17 -36.79 -38.47
CA GLN A 733 -26.99 -36.44 -39.87
C GLN A 733 -25.69 -37.06 -40.36
N HIS A 734 -25.72 -37.83 -41.45
CA HIS A 734 -24.56 -38.31 -42.17
C HIS A 734 -23.81 -37.16 -42.84
N ILE A 735 -23.09 -36.34 -42.02
CA ILE A 735 -22.25 -35.26 -42.51
C ILE A 735 -20.98 -35.89 -43.07
N GLN A 736 -20.77 -35.81 -44.41
CA GLN A 736 -19.57 -36.30 -45.04
C GLN A 736 -18.40 -35.37 -44.83
N LYS A 737 -17.24 -35.91 -44.49
CA LYS A 737 -15.96 -35.19 -44.51
C LYS A 737 -15.67 -34.70 -45.91
N ILE A 738 -15.19 -33.43 -45.99
CA ILE A 738 -14.72 -32.85 -47.25
C ILE A 738 -13.21 -33.19 -47.33
N PRO A 739 -12.76 -34.00 -48.28
CA PRO A 739 -11.34 -34.35 -48.43
C PRO A 739 -10.50 -33.08 -48.56
N TYR A 740 -9.36 -33.07 -47.85
CA TYR A 740 -8.39 -31.95 -47.81
C TYR A 740 -8.96 -30.63 -47.28
N LYS A 741 -10.06 -30.65 -46.53
CA LYS A 741 -10.54 -29.46 -45.82
C LYS A 741 -9.77 -29.33 -44.52
N PHE A 742 -8.93 -28.29 -44.46
CA PHE A 742 -8.20 -27.89 -43.24
C PHE A 742 -9.04 -26.93 -42.39
N ILE A 743 -8.92 -27.09 -41.06
CA ILE A 743 -9.53 -26.18 -40.09
C ILE A 743 -8.49 -25.60 -39.15
N TYR A 744 -8.64 -24.33 -38.84
CA TYR A 744 -7.95 -23.64 -37.78
C TYR A 744 -8.98 -22.90 -36.87
N SER A 745 -9.03 -23.19 -35.56
CA SER A 745 -10.02 -22.64 -34.64
C SER A 745 -9.43 -22.30 -33.26
N SER A 746 -8.21 -21.78 -33.25
CA SER A 746 -7.52 -21.32 -32.03
C SER A 746 -7.25 -19.82 -32.10
N PHE A 747 -6.69 -19.25 -31.02
CA PHE A 747 -6.23 -17.85 -31.07
C PHE A 747 -5.16 -17.68 -32.18
N PRO A 748 -5.15 -16.50 -32.85
CA PRO A 748 -4.28 -16.31 -34.04
C PRO A 748 -2.78 -16.45 -33.72
N ASN A 749 -2.36 -16.06 -32.53
CA ASN A 749 -0.96 -16.13 -32.08
C ASN A 749 -0.46 -17.54 -31.76
N ARG A 750 -1.29 -18.59 -31.91
CA ARG A 750 -0.95 -19.95 -31.56
C ARG A 750 -0.59 -20.82 -32.75
N GLY A 751 0.00 -20.25 -33.80
CA GLY A 751 0.49 -20.98 -34.98
C GLY A 751 -0.23 -20.66 -36.28
N LEU A 752 -1.18 -19.73 -36.33
CA LEU A 752 -1.85 -19.32 -37.59
C LEU A 752 -0.83 -18.75 -38.58
N LEU A 753 0.11 -17.95 -38.12
CA LEU A 753 1.16 -17.39 -38.97
C LEU A 753 1.95 -18.48 -39.69
N GLN A 754 2.40 -19.49 -38.95
CA GLN A 754 3.16 -20.62 -39.47
C GLN A 754 2.34 -21.44 -40.48
N LEU A 755 1.06 -21.66 -40.18
CA LEU A 755 0.15 -22.35 -41.11
C LEU A 755 0.00 -21.58 -42.41
N LEU A 756 -0.16 -20.27 -42.36
CA LEU A 756 -0.27 -19.43 -43.57
C LEU A 756 1.04 -19.38 -44.36
N GLN A 757 2.19 -19.39 -43.68
CA GLN A 757 3.51 -19.47 -44.34
C GLN A 757 3.66 -20.81 -45.15
N MET A 758 3.13 -21.89 -44.61
CA MET A 758 3.17 -23.20 -45.28
C MET A 758 2.09 -23.37 -46.35
N TRP A 759 1.03 -22.55 -46.34
CA TRP A 759 -0.17 -22.80 -47.13
C TRP A 759 0.07 -22.85 -48.64
N SER A 760 0.91 -22.02 -49.19
CA SER A 760 1.28 -22.04 -50.60
C SER A 760 1.92 -23.36 -51.05
N LYS A 761 2.74 -23.97 -50.19
CA LYS A 761 3.36 -25.30 -50.44
C LYS A 761 2.31 -26.41 -50.37
N ILE A 762 1.39 -26.35 -49.42
CA ILE A 762 0.27 -27.31 -49.27
C ILE A 762 -0.65 -27.21 -50.49
N TYR A 763 -1.08 -26.01 -50.88
CA TYR A 763 -1.98 -25.77 -52.03
C TYR A 763 -1.35 -26.18 -53.34
N LYS A 764 -0.06 -25.93 -53.50
CA LYS A 764 0.68 -26.38 -54.71
C LYS A 764 0.73 -27.90 -54.86
N ARG A 765 0.78 -28.62 -53.72
CA ARG A 765 0.83 -30.11 -53.71
C ARG A 765 -0.56 -30.73 -53.89
N GLU A 766 -1.60 -30.08 -53.34
CA GLU A 766 -3.01 -30.49 -53.44
C GLU A 766 -3.91 -29.27 -53.70
N PRO A 767 -4.18 -28.92 -54.94
CA PRO A 767 -5.01 -27.75 -55.32
C PRO A 767 -6.46 -27.80 -54.83
N ARG A 768 -6.97 -28.97 -54.44
CA ARG A 768 -8.30 -29.14 -53.85
C ARG A 768 -8.30 -28.73 -52.33
N ALA A 769 -7.16 -28.52 -51.73
CA ALA A 769 -7.07 -28.17 -50.33
C ALA A 769 -7.78 -26.81 -50.07
N THR A 770 -8.56 -26.78 -49.00
CA THR A 770 -9.21 -25.56 -48.50
C THR A 770 -8.81 -25.31 -47.04
N LEU A 771 -8.52 -24.07 -46.68
CA LEU A 771 -8.24 -23.68 -45.31
C LEU A 771 -9.39 -22.81 -44.78
N HIS A 772 -10.01 -23.26 -43.70
CA HIS A 772 -11.09 -22.55 -43.02
C HIS A 772 -10.61 -22.07 -41.66
N ILE A 773 -10.61 -20.73 -41.46
CA ILE A 773 -10.09 -20.08 -40.28
C ILE A 773 -11.24 -19.52 -39.45
N TYR A 774 -11.43 -20.06 -38.24
CA TYR A 774 -12.39 -19.67 -37.24
C TYR A 774 -11.64 -19.05 -36.07
N SER A 775 -11.20 -17.80 -36.24
CA SER A 775 -10.33 -17.11 -35.29
C SER A 775 -10.52 -15.59 -35.43
N ASP A 776 -10.43 -14.83 -34.35
CA ASP A 776 -10.59 -13.38 -34.38
C ASP A 776 -9.22 -12.71 -34.54
N VAL A 777 -8.84 -12.40 -35.77
CA VAL A 777 -7.60 -11.68 -36.12
C VAL A 777 -7.75 -10.18 -35.88
N ASP A 778 -8.99 -9.68 -35.79
CA ASP A 778 -9.33 -8.26 -35.64
C ASP A 778 -9.66 -7.89 -34.18
N GLY A 779 -9.69 -8.87 -33.26
CA GLY A 779 -10.00 -8.68 -31.85
C GLY A 779 -9.11 -7.65 -31.19
N GLU A 780 -9.70 -6.75 -30.40
CA GLU A 780 -9.00 -5.66 -29.73
C GLU A 780 -7.85 -6.15 -28.85
N TRP A 781 -8.13 -7.19 -28.06
CA TRP A 781 -7.13 -7.75 -27.13
C TRP A 781 -5.91 -8.31 -27.86
N VAL A 782 -6.12 -9.14 -28.88
CA VAL A 782 -5.03 -9.80 -29.62
C VAL A 782 -4.19 -8.78 -30.40
N ASN A 783 -4.81 -7.75 -30.93
CA ASN A 783 -4.09 -6.67 -31.62
C ASN A 783 -3.30 -5.80 -30.67
N ARG A 784 -3.77 -5.62 -29.42
CA ARG A 784 -3.02 -4.89 -28.37
C ARG A 784 -1.78 -5.66 -27.90
N VAL A 785 -1.90 -6.97 -27.73
CA VAL A 785 -0.82 -7.82 -27.15
C VAL A 785 0.15 -8.30 -28.22
N GLU A 786 -0.36 -8.67 -29.42
CA GLU A 786 0.38 -9.34 -30.48
C GLU A 786 0.28 -8.56 -31.83
N GLY A 787 0.16 -7.26 -31.76
CA GLY A 787 -0.07 -6.39 -32.94
C GLY A 787 0.86 -6.64 -34.13
N PRO A 788 2.17 -6.73 -33.98
CA PRO A 788 3.10 -7.02 -35.08
C PRO A 788 2.80 -8.36 -35.79
N GLN A 789 2.50 -9.42 -35.04
CA GLN A 789 2.15 -10.71 -35.60
C GLN A 789 0.79 -10.67 -36.36
N MET A 790 -0.17 -9.91 -35.81
CA MET A 790 -1.47 -9.73 -36.49
C MET A 790 -1.35 -8.99 -37.83
N ILE A 791 -0.46 -8.04 -37.93
CA ILE A 791 -0.15 -7.35 -39.17
C ILE A 791 0.36 -8.37 -40.22
N LEU A 792 1.33 -9.19 -39.87
CA LEU A 792 1.88 -10.22 -40.74
C LEU A 792 0.83 -11.26 -41.18
N ILE A 793 -0.03 -11.70 -40.26
CA ILE A 793 -1.14 -12.61 -40.59
C ILE A 793 -2.08 -11.97 -41.61
N LYS A 794 -2.47 -10.70 -41.45
CA LYS A 794 -3.34 -9.97 -42.38
C LYS A 794 -2.70 -9.79 -43.76
N GLU A 795 -1.41 -9.49 -43.79
CA GLU A 795 -0.64 -9.39 -45.05
C GLU A 795 -0.58 -10.72 -45.80
N LEU A 796 -0.32 -11.83 -45.07
CA LEU A 796 -0.34 -13.16 -45.66
C LEU A 796 -1.72 -13.57 -46.17
N LEU A 797 -2.78 -13.33 -45.40
CA LEU A 797 -4.16 -13.56 -45.83
C LEU A 797 -4.48 -12.83 -47.13
N ASN A 798 -4.00 -11.57 -47.26
CA ASN A 798 -4.15 -10.80 -48.47
C ASN A 798 -3.33 -11.34 -49.65
N SER A 799 -2.07 -11.75 -49.43
CA SER A 799 -1.17 -12.26 -50.46
C SER A 799 -1.58 -13.63 -50.97
N LEU A 800 -2.24 -14.45 -50.15
CA LEU A 800 -2.71 -15.79 -50.47
C LEU A 800 -4.15 -15.83 -51.03
N LYS A 801 -4.72 -14.66 -51.35
CA LYS A 801 -6.05 -14.60 -52.02
C LYS A 801 -6.05 -15.45 -53.29
N GLY A 802 -7.08 -16.28 -53.43
CA GLY A 802 -7.23 -17.23 -54.54
C GLY A 802 -6.65 -18.63 -54.28
N MET A 803 -6.04 -18.88 -53.13
CA MET A 803 -5.54 -20.20 -52.72
C MET A 803 -6.49 -20.93 -51.76
N ASN A 804 -7.80 -20.81 -51.99
CA ASN A 804 -8.86 -21.51 -51.22
C ASN A 804 -8.80 -21.31 -49.70
N ILE A 805 -8.48 -20.09 -49.24
CA ILE A 805 -8.53 -19.71 -47.82
C ILE A 805 -9.84 -19.00 -47.54
N PHE A 806 -10.56 -19.43 -46.51
CA PHE A 806 -11.85 -18.92 -46.07
C PHE A 806 -11.73 -18.41 -44.62
N TYR A 807 -11.81 -17.14 -44.42
CA TYR A 807 -11.79 -16.48 -43.10
C TYR A 807 -13.22 -16.25 -42.60
N HIS A 808 -13.59 -16.86 -41.47
CA HIS A 808 -14.95 -16.84 -40.92
C HIS A 808 -15.05 -15.94 -39.66
N GLY A 809 -13.89 -15.55 -39.07
CA GLY A 809 -13.90 -14.82 -37.80
C GLY A 809 -14.32 -15.68 -36.61
N TRP A 810 -14.85 -15.04 -35.59
CA TRP A 810 -15.36 -15.72 -34.40
C TRP A 810 -16.82 -16.12 -34.62
N VAL A 811 -17.13 -17.41 -34.52
CA VAL A 811 -18.46 -17.98 -34.78
C VAL A 811 -19.05 -18.64 -33.54
N SER A 812 -20.34 -18.93 -33.55
CA SER A 812 -21.02 -19.67 -32.51
C SER A 812 -20.47 -21.10 -32.36
N LYS A 813 -20.61 -21.69 -31.17
CA LYS A 813 -20.20 -23.09 -30.93
C LYS A 813 -20.94 -24.07 -31.84
N GLN A 814 -22.17 -23.79 -32.24
CA GLN A 814 -22.97 -24.59 -33.14
C GLN A 814 -22.40 -24.57 -34.56
N GLU A 815 -22.09 -23.39 -35.09
CA GLU A 815 -21.44 -23.26 -36.43
C GLU A 815 -20.07 -23.93 -36.44
N LEU A 816 -19.29 -23.73 -35.37
CA LEU A 816 -17.98 -24.33 -35.23
C LEU A 816 -18.06 -25.87 -35.20
N SER A 817 -19.09 -26.47 -34.56
CA SER A 817 -19.26 -27.90 -34.53
C SER A 817 -19.53 -28.49 -35.94
N VAL A 818 -20.35 -27.83 -36.76
CA VAL A 818 -20.58 -28.20 -38.17
C VAL A 818 -19.29 -28.08 -39.01
N ALA A 819 -18.51 -27.01 -38.74
CA ALA A 819 -17.22 -26.84 -39.41
C ALA A 819 -16.28 -28.00 -39.13
N TRP A 820 -16.17 -28.44 -37.87
CA TRP A 820 -15.38 -29.57 -37.44
C TRP A 820 -15.86 -30.89 -38.07
N LEU A 821 -17.16 -31.16 -38.10
CA LEU A 821 -17.75 -32.36 -38.69
C LEU A 821 -17.41 -32.52 -40.18
N THR A 822 -17.28 -31.40 -40.89
CA THR A 822 -16.93 -31.41 -42.34
C THR A 822 -15.44 -31.37 -42.59
N SER A 823 -14.58 -31.06 -41.60
CA SER A 823 -13.14 -30.92 -41.80
C SER A 823 -12.40 -32.25 -41.75
N ASP A 824 -11.42 -32.41 -42.62
CA ASP A 824 -10.60 -33.64 -42.74
C ASP A 824 -9.31 -33.57 -41.94
N ILE A 825 -8.73 -32.36 -41.84
CA ILE A 825 -7.40 -32.17 -41.27
C ILE A 825 -7.44 -30.98 -40.30
N TRP A 826 -6.91 -31.19 -39.10
CA TRP A 826 -6.53 -30.13 -38.18
C TRP A 826 -5.01 -30.02 -38.17
N PHE A 827 -4.48 -29.00 -38.86
CA PHE A 827 -3.05 -28.78 -38.92
C PHE A 827 -2.67 -27.61 -38.03
N TYR A 828 -1.97 -27.89 -36.94
CA TYR A 828 -1.73 -26.97 -35.84
C TYR A 828 -0.23 -26.84 -35.52
N PRO A 829 0.51 -26.00 -36.30
CA PRO A 829 1.93 -25.71 -36.05
C PRO A 829 2.08 -24.77 -34.87
N CYS A 830 1.72 -25.22 -33.70
CA CYS A 830 1.63 -24.45 -32.47
C CYS A 830 3.00 -24.00 -31.98
N THR A 831 3.13 -22.70 -31.70
CA THR A 831 4.31 -22.08 -31.08
C THR A 831 4.05 -21.70 -29.60
N PHE A 832 2.82 -21.90 -29.12
CA PHE A 832 2.36 -21.57 -27.77
C PHE A 832 2.40 -22.81 -26.88
N MET A 833 2.90 -22.69 -25.65
CA MET A 833 2.87 -23.80 -24.68
C MET A 833 1.46 -23.98 -24.13
N GLU A 834 0.69 -24.82 -24.83
CA GLU A 834 -0.67 -25.18 -24.41
C GLU A 834 -0.67 -25.95 -23.09
N THR A 835 -1.58 -25.61 -22.20
CA THR A 835 -1.85 -26.37 -20.96
C THR A 835 -2.78 -27.53 -21.19
N PHE A 836 -3.65 -27.46 -22.24
CA PHE A 836 -4.54 -28.55 -22.67
C PHE A 836 -4.75 -28.58 -24.19
N CYS A 837 -5.34 -27.54 -24.76
CA CYS A 837 -5.80 -27.46 -26.17
C CYS A 837 -7.15 -28.17 -26.42
N LEU A 838 -8.28 -27.45 -26.17
CA LEU A 838 -9.64 -28.00 -26.41
C LEU A 838 -9.88 -28.43 -27.85
N THR A 839 -9.26 -27.77 -28.83
CA THR A 839 -9.38 -28.16 -30.27
C THR A 839 -8.87 -29.56 -30.58
N SER A 840 -8.01 -30.13 -29.73
CA SER A 840 -7.61 -31.54 -29.85
C SER A 840 -8.77 -32.50 -29.59
N LEU A 841 -9.65 -32.18 -28.61
CA LEU A 841 -10.86 -32.97 -28.36
C LEU A 841 -11.90 -32.77 -29.48
N GLU A 842 -12.05 -31.55 -30.00
CA GLU A 842 -12.96 -31.26 -31.12
C GLU A 842 -12.54 -32.05 -32.39
N ALA A 843 -11.24 -32.07 -32.70
CA ALA A 843 -10.68 -32.89 -33.78
C ALA A 843 -10.94 -34.39 -33.56
N ALA A 844 -10.73 -34.85 -32.31
CA ALA A 844 -10.93 -36.26 -31.96
C ALA A 844 -12.39 -36.70 -32.07
N CYS A 845 -13.34 -35.89 -31.55
CA CYS A 845 -14.79 -36.17 -31.63
C CYS A 845 -15.30 -36.27 -33.05
N THR A 846 -14.69 -35.53 -33.93
CA THR A 846 -15.18 -35.39 -35.32
C THR A 846 -14.37 -36.23 -36.33
N HIS A 847 -13.52 -37.15 -35.92
CA HIS A 847 -12.65 -37.90 -36.81
C HIS A 847 -11.85 -36.99 -37.75
N THR A 848 -11.27 -35.91 -37.24
CA THR A 848 -10.41 -34.99 -37.97
C THR A 848 -8.96 -35.32 -37.66
N LEU A 849 -8.12 -35.52 -38.69
CA LEU A 849 -6.72 -35.89 -38.52
C LEU A 849 -5.94 -34.77 -37.88
N ALA A 850 -5.39 -35.01 -36.70
CA ALA A 850 -4.54 -34.03 -35.96
C ALA A 850 -3.09 -34.14 -36.44
N VAL A 851 -2.51 -33.00 -36.88
CA VAL A 851 -1.09 -32.84 -37.23
C VAL A 851 -0.59 -31.61 -36.49
N CYS A 852 0.27 -31.77 -35.49
CA CYS A 852 0.62 -30.73 -34.55
C CYS A 852 2.13 -30.71 -34.24
N SER A 853 2.59 -29.56 -33.69
CA SER A 853 3.91 -29.51 -33.04
C SER A 853 3.97 -30.45 -31.84
N ASP A 854 5.10 -31.11 -31.61
CA ASP A 854 5.36 -31.87 -30.38
C ASP A 854 5.75 -30.94 -29.22
N LEU A 855 4.77 -30.13 -28.78
CA LEU A 855 4.99 -29.06 -27.83
C LEU A 855 4.03 -29.14 -26.62
N ALA A 856 4.57 -29.04 -25.41
CA ALA A 856 3.82 -28.92 -24.17
C ALA A 856 2.71 -29.97 -24.01
N ALA A 857 1.49 -29.58 -23.67
CA ALA A 857 0.36 -30.50 -23.45
C ALA A 857 -0.13 -31.20 -24.71
N LEU A 858 0.26 -30.80 -25.92
CA LEU A 858 -0.06 -31.56 -27.14
C LEU A 858 0.48 -32.99 -27.10
N LYS A 859 1.60 -33.22 -26.36
CA LYS A 859 2.11 -34.57 -26.07
C LYS A 859 1.09 -35.46 -25.35
N ASN A 860 0.25 -34.89 -24.50
CA ASN A 860 -0.80 -35.60 -23.78
C ASN A 860 -2.11 -35.65 -24.56
N THR A 861 -2.53 -34.56 -25.16
CA THR A 861 -3.88 -34.42 -25.76
C THR A 861 -3.95 -34.95 -27.19
N VAL A 862 -2.86 -34.96 -27.94
CA VAL A 862 -2.73 -35.61 -29.26
C VAL A 862 -1.96 -36.91 -29.11
N GLY A 863 -0.73 -36.90 -28.61
CA GLY A 863 0.09 -38.07 -28.36
C GLY A 863 0.20 -38.99 -29.57
N TYR A 864 0.19 -40.30 -29.35
CA TYR A 864 0.23 -41.34 -30.41
C TYR A 864 -1.08 -41.48 -31.23
N ARG A 865 -2.12 -40.69 -30.88
CA ARG A 865 -3.44 -40.70 -31.54
C ARG A 865 -3.52 -39.71 -32.70
N GLY A 866 -2.48 -38.94 -32.92
CA GLY A 866 -2.30 -38.02 -34.05
C GLY A 866 -0.85 -37.97 -34.47
N ILE A 867 -0.48 -36.98 -35.25
CA ILE A 867 0.87 -36.80 -35.74
C ILE A 867 1.50 -35.62 -34.95
N LEU A 868 2.54 -35.92 -34.20
CA LEU A 868 3.37 -34.93 -33.53
C LEU A 868 4.68 -34.76 -34.25
N ILE A 869 5.07 -33.53 -34.49
CA ILE A 869 6.30 -33.18 -35.23
C ILE A 869 7.23 -32.43 -34.28
N ASP A 870 8.37 -33.01 -33.98
CA ASP A 870 9.39 -32.43 -33.11
C ASP A 870 10.12 -31.27 -33.82
N GLY A 871 10.54 -30.26 -33.01
CA GLY A 871 11.29 -29.10 -33.41
C GLY A 871 10.46 -27.85 -33.47
N ASP A 872 11.02 -26.81 -34.10
CA ASP A 872 10.48 -25.42 -34.11
C ASP A 872 9.68 -25.18 -35.41
N PRO A 873 8.35 -24.94 -35.32
CA PRO A 873 7.50 -24.70 -36.50
C PRO A 873 7.78 -23.37 -37.23
N THR A 874 8.61 -22.49 -36.67
CA THR A 874 9.05 -21.27 -37.35
C THR A 874 10.12 -21.54 -38.41
N LEU A 875 10.79 -22.71 -38.33
CA LEU A 875 11.85 -23.09 -39.27
C LEU A 875 11.28 -23.73 -40.52
N GLU A 876 11.77 -23.35 -41.68
CA GLU A 876 11.35 -23.89 -42.98
C GLU A 876 11.56 -25.41 -43.09
N SER A 877 12.63 -25.93 -42.53
CA SER A 877 12.92 -27.38 -42.49
C SER A 877 11.87 -28.15 -41.72
N TRP A 878 11.37 -27.64 -40.59
CA TRP A 878 10.26 -28.23 -39.86
C TRP A 878 8.98 -28.21 -40.70
N GLN A 879 8.69 -27.08 -41.34
CA GLN A 879 7.50 -26.88 -42.18
C GLN A 879 7.46 -27.86 -43.34
N ASP A 880 8.57 -28.05 -44.04
CA ASP A 880 8.68 -28.99 -45.13
C ASP A 880 8.54 -30.44 -44.64
N ASN A 881 9.14 -30.79 -43.50
CA ASN A 881 8.97 -32.11 -42.89
C ASN A 881 7.50 -32.36 -42.51
N ALA A 882 6.83 -31.38 -41.86
CA ALA A 882 5.44 -31.50 -41.44
C ALA A 882 4.49 -31.71 -42.63
N ILE A 883 4.70 -31.01 -43.75
CA ILE A 883 3.96 -31.18 -44.99
C ILE A 883 4.19 -32.61 -45.55
N ASN A 884 5.44 -33.09 -45.57
CA ASN A 884 5.75 -34.40 -46.06
C ASN A 884 5.13 -35.54 -45.24
N VAL A 885 5.22 -35.45 -43.92
CA VAL A 885 4.61 -36.39 -42.96
C VAL A 885 3.09 -36.40 -43.11
N LEU A 886 2.43 -35.22 -43.21
CA LEU A 886 1.01 -35.11 -43.49
C LEU A 886 0.60 -35.90 -44.73
N PHE A 887 1.22 -35.60 -45.90
CA PHE A 887 0.81 -36.20 -47.18
C PHE A 887 1.14 -37.73 -47.25
N ASN A 888 2.23 -38.18 -46.62
CA ASN A 888 2.54 -39.59 -46.45
C ASN A 888 1.46 -40.28 -45.63
N THR A 889 0.96 -39.67 -44.56
CA THR A 889 -0.13 -40.22 -43.75
C THR A 889 -1.44 -40.25 -44.52
N LEU A 890 -1.76 -39.20 -45.26
CA LEU A 890 -2.98 -39.14 -46.10
C LEU A 890 -2.98 -40.24 -47.18
N SER A 891 -1.81 -40.61 -47.72
CA SER A 891 -1.63 -41.69 -48.67
C SER A 891 -1.72 -43.08 -48.03
N ASN A 892 -1.51 -43.19 -46.72
CA ASN A 892 -1.60 -44.44 -45.96
C ASN A 892 -2.95 -44.54 -45.24
N LEU A 893 -3.99 -45.00 -45.94
CA LEU A 893 -5.34 -45.11 -45.40
C LEU A 893 -5.45 -45.95 -44.13
N GLN A 894 -4.65 -47.03 -44.01
CA GLN A 894 -4.65 -47.85 -42.78
C GLN A 894 -4.15 -47.08 -41.56
N LEU A 895 -3.04 -46.36 -41.68
CA LEU A 895 -2.51 -45.53 -40.65
C LEU A 895 -3.48 -44.38 -40.31
N LYS A 896 -3.99 -43.65 -41.29
CA LYS A 896 -4.98 -42.57 -41.10
C LYS A 896 -6.18 -43.08 -40.30
N ASN A 897 -6.80 -44.20 -40.73
CA ASN A 897 -7.98 -44.79 -40.05
C ASN A 897 -7.67 -45.24 -38.61
N HIS A 898 -6.48 -45.80 -38.37
CA HIS A 898 -6.05 -46.18 -37.05
C HIS A 898 -5.95 -44.94 -36.10
N LEU A 899 -5.29 -43.87 -36.54
CA LEU A 899 -5.16 -42.63 -35.78
C LEU A 899 -6.53 -42.02 -35.47
N LEU A 900 -7.40 -41.90 -36.48
CA LEU A 900 -8.75 -41.35 -36.31
C LEU A 900 -9.58 -42.16 -35.31
N SER A 901 -9.57 -43.51 -35.42
CA SER A 901 -10.31 -44.38 -34.51
C SER A 901 -9.79 -44.33 -33.08
N SER A 902 -8.47 -44.31 -32.90
CA SER A 902 -7.82 -44.23 -31.58
C SER A 902 -8.13 -42.91 -30.90
N ASN A 903 -8.09 -41.77 -31.65
CA ASN A 903 -8.39 -40.45 -31.15
C ASN A 903 -9.87 -40.31 -30.78
N TYR A 904 -10.78 -40.80 -31.61
CA TYR A 904 -12.23 -40.80 -31.34
C TYR A 904 -12.58 -41.63 -30.07
N LEU A 905 -11.99 -42.80 -29.87
CA LEU A 905 -12.20 -43.63 -28.69
C LEU A 905 -11.72 -42.91 -27.40
N TRP A 906 -10.61 -42.20 -27.50
CA TRP A 906 -10.13 -41.37 -26.39
C TRP A 906 -11.13 -40.26 -26.05
N ALA A 907 -11.57 -39.46 -27.02
CA ALA A 907 -12.51 -38.37 -26.83
C ALA A 907 -13.86 -38.81 -26.27
N LYS A 908 -14.34 -40.05 -26.66
CA LYS A 908 -15.60 -40.59 -26.14
C LYS A 908 -15.62 -40.71 -24.62
N ASN A 909 -14.45 -40.94 -24.00
CA ASN A 909 -14.32 -41.03 -22.54
C ASN A 909 -14.18 -39.63 -21.87
N MET A 910 -13.95 -38.59 -22.65
CA MET A 910 -13.69 -37.24 -22.17
C MET A 910 -14.94 -36.35 -22.17
N SER A 911 -16.14 -36.88 -21.94
CA SER A 911 -17.34 -36.05 -21.83
C SER A 911 -17.31 -35.22 -20.52
N TRP A 912 -17.87 -34.03 -20.54
CA TRP A 912 -18.03 -33.19 -19.34
C TRP A 912 -18.74 -33.93 -18.21
N LYS A 913 -19.75 -34.75 -18.56
CA LYS A 913 -20.45 -35.63 -17.61
C LYS A 913 -19.50 -36.61 -16.91
N ASN A 914 -18.61 -37.22 -17.68
CA ASN A 914 -17.62 -38.14 -17.11
C ASN A 914 -16.61 -37.42 -16.24
N GLN A 915 -16.18 -36.22 -16.64
CA GLN A 915 -15.29 -35.40 -15.83
C GLN A 915 -15.95 -34.96 -14.51
N ALA A 916 -17.22 -34.52 -14.54
CA ALA A 916 -17.98 -34.20 -13.35
C ALA A 916 -18.15 -35.40 -12.40
N ASN A 917 -18.47 -36.57 -12.96
CA ASN A 917 -18.56 -37.80 -12.17
C ASN A 917 -17.20 -38.22 -11.58
N LEU A 918 -16.10 -38.06 -12.32
CA LEU A 918 -14.75 -38.31 -11.83
C LEU A 918 -14.41 -37.35 -10.65
N LEU A 919 -14.72 -36.07 -10.76
CA LEU A 919 -14.54 -35.11 -9.70
C LEU A 919 -15.30 -35.53 -8.42
N LEU A 920 -16.61 -35.81 -8.56
CA LEU A 920 -17.50 -36.18 -7.46
C LEU A 920 -17.18 -37.55 -6.83
N SER A 921 -16.61 -38.48 -7.55
CA SER A 921 -16.36 -39.84 -7.02
C SER A 921 -14.96 -40.04 -6.49
N LYS A 922 -13.98 -39.31 -7.00
CA LYS A 922 -12.57 -39.52 -6.65
C LYS A 922 -12.05 -38.44 -5.69
N TYR A 923 -12.55 -37.23 -5.75
CA TYR A 923 -11.99 -36.09 -5.04
C TYR A 923 -12.95 -35.44 -4.02
N ILE A 924 -14.26 -35.58 -4.21
CA ILE A 924 -15.34 -35.05 -3.38
C ILE A 924 -16.25 -36.15 -2.88
#